data_18bb35e3bc8c675a02a3644a29c540a6
#
_entry.id   18bb35e3bc8c675a02a3644a29c540a6
#
_cell.length_a   1.000
_cell.length_b   1.000
_cell.length_c   1.000
_cell.angle_alpha   90.00
_cell.angle_beta   90.00
_cell.angle_gamma   90.00
#
_symmetry.space_group_name_H-M   'P 1'
#
loop_
_entity.id
_entity.type
_entity.pdbx_description
1 polymer ?
#
loop_
_entity_poly.entity_id
_entity_poly.type
_entity_poly.pdbx_seq_one_letter_code
_entity_poly.pdbx_strand_id
1 'polypeptide(L)'
;MDRSVSPCDDFYRFACGGWISKTEIPGDRPGWSRGFSEINERNQTVLRGLLDDAVAKPGTDANSKKLGDLYKACMDEPAIEKSAVGELAALLRPIDQIKSPDDLAREIARQHQGIGKPLFDFSASPDFKNANQIIGSLDQSGLGLPDRDYYLKTDEKSEALRKEYLGHVERMLVLAGVPKDKAAGQAQTIFAIEKRLAQASLSRVDRREPKNLYHRIDIDGVLKLAPNFAWKTYFAAVGIPTVKEINVATLDFFKELSKLVVEEKLDNLKLYLRWQQIHGAALALSTPFVEESFAFYSKRLTGTDKILPRWKRCVGFVDHAMGEALGMSFVAKTFGDDGKAKALEIIHGIEGAMEQNVKTLAWMDEPTRKAALEKLHRISNKIGFPDKPRSYEALKTSPSSHLANVAASAAFENKRDLGKIGKPRDKNEWLMTAPTVNAYYEPLFNEMAFPAGILQPPMFGRNVSRAVNYGAIGMVMGHEVTHGFDDEGRQFDADGNLRDWWTQTVNTEFNRRAQCVVEQYSGFKPLPDANLDGKLTLGENIADQGGLKLALLAYRASNKGQPPAPKGTYSDEQLFFLGMAQAWCEKRRPEFSRLLINVDPHSPAEYRVNGPLSNLPDFAAAWKCAPTAKMIRKNQCQVW
;
A
#
# COMPACT_ATOMS: atom_id res chain seq x y z
N MET A 1 0.51 -28.07 8.86
CA MET A 1 1.84 -28.19 9.52
C MET A 1 2.65 -29.29 8.84
N ASP A 2 3.96 -29.18 8.89
CA ASP A 2 4.91 -30.23 8.47
C ASP A 2 5.65 -30.74 9.73
N ARG A 3 5.21 -31.89 10.22
CA ARG A 3 5.76 -32.48 11.47
C ARG A 3 7.12 -33.16 11.28
N SER A 4 7.65 -33.23 10.06
CA SER A 4 9.00 -33.72 9.79
C SER A 4 10.09 -32.67 10.07
N VAL A 5 9.69 -31.41 10.21
CA VAL A 5 10.56 -30.28 10.54
C VAL A 5 10.49 -29.97 12.02
N SER A 6 11.63 -29.77 12.68
CA SER A 6 11.67 -29.31 14.08
C SER A 6 11.21 -27.86 14.17
N PRO A 7 10.30 -27.50 15.08
CA PRO A 7 9.90 -26.12 15.34
C PRO A 7 11.07 -25.23 15.79
N CYS A 8 12.13 -25.82 16.32
CA CYS A 8 13.33 -25.15 16.76
C CYS A 8 14.38 -24.94 15.64
N ASP A 9 14.18 -25.55 14.47
CA ASP A 9 15.06 -25.39 13.30
C ASP A 9 14.50 -24.42 12.27
N ASP A 10 13.18 -24.55 11.99
CA ASP A 10 12.45 -23.68 11.04
C ASP A 10 10.96 -23.70 11.41
N PHE A 11 10.55 -22.68 12.16
CA PHE A 11 9.16 -22.63 12.66
C PHE A 11 8.16 -22.32 11.55
N TYR A 12 8.53 -21.49 10.58
CA TYR A 12 7.67 -21.21 9.44
C TYR A 12 7.36 -22.48 8.66
N ARG A 13 8.37 -23.25 8.32
CA ARG A 13 8.21 -24.52 7.61
C ARG A 13 7.45 -25.56 8.45
N PHE A 14 7.71 -25.64 9.75
CA PHE A 14 6.93 -26.49 10.66
C PHE A 14 5.44 -26.14 10.62
N ALA A 15 5.09 -24.86 10.76
CA ALA A 15 3.71 -24.39 10.84
C ALA A 15 3.00 -24.39 9.47
N CYS A 16 3.68 -24.03 8.41
CA CYS A 16 3.14 -23.79 7.07
C CYS A 16 3.43 -24.88 6.05
N GLY A 17 4.47 -25.72 6.23
CA GLY A 17 4.97 -26.65 5.22
C GLY A 17 3.91 -27.60 4.65
N GLY A 18 3.02 -28.11 5.51
CA GLY A 18 1.92 -28.96 5.06
C GLY A 18 0.83 -28.23 4.26
N TRP A 19 0.64 -26.91 4.47
CA TRP A 19 -0.22 -26.09 3.63
C TRP A 19 0.50 -25.74 2.31
N ILE A 20 1.76 -25.32 2.39
CA ILE A 20 2.58 -24.95 1.23
C ILE A 20 2.69 -26.12 0.22
N SER A 21 2.87 -27.36 0.70
CA SER A 21 3.00 -28.53 -0.15
C SER A 21 1.72 -28.91 -0.90
N LYS A 22 0.56 -28.60 -0.32
CA LYS A 22 -0.77 -28.94 -0.87
C LYS A 22 -1.43 -27.80 -1.64
N THR A 23 -0.88 -26.59 -1.53
CA THR A 23 -1.47 -25.39 -2.14
C THR A 23 -0.77 -25.06 -3.44
N GLU A 24 -1.53 -24.89 -4.51
CA GLU A 24 -1.07 -24.33 -5.77
C GLU A 24 -1.38 -22.83 -5.81
N ILE A 25 -0.49 -22.05 -6.44
CA ILE A 25 -0.76 -20.65 -6.74
C ILE A 25 -1.74 -20.60 -7.92
N PRO A 26 -2.93 -20.01 -7.81
CA PRO A 26 -3.82 -19.86 -8.93
C PRO A 26 -3.14 -19.17 -10.11
N GLY A 27 -3.47 -19.58 -11.34
CA GLY A 27 -2.81 -19.06 -12.55
C GLY A 27 -2.98 -17.55 -12.73
N ASP A 28 -4.04 -16.97 -12.17
CA ASP A 28 -4.37 -15.55 -12.20
C ASP A 28 -3.77 -14.74 -11.02
N ARG A 29 -2.87 -15.36 -10.22
CA ARG A 29 -2.27 -14.74 -9.04
C ARG A 29 -0.73 -14.85 -9.07
N PRO A 30 -0.01 -13.81 -8.61
CA PRO A 30 1.45 -13.83 -8.47
C PRO A 30 1.92 -14.57 -7.22
N GLY A 31 1.04 -14.76 -6.25
CA GLY A 31 1.25 -15.48 -5.01
C GLY A 31 -0.08 -15.86 -4.37
N TRP A 32 -0.03 -16.71 -3.35
CA TRP A 32 -1.21 -17.14 -2.61
C TRP A 32 -0.88 -17.28 -1.14
N SER A 33 -1.70 -16.67 -0.29
CA SER A 33 -1.53 -16.69 1.17
C SER A 33 -2.80 -17.12 1.89
N ARG A 34 -2.63 -17.84 2.98
CA ARG A 34 -3.74 -18.33 3.80
C ARG A 34 -4.48 -17.21 4.52
N GLY A 35 -3.74 -16.24 5.06
CA GLY A 35 -4.30 -15.15 5.86
C GLY A 35 -4.87 -13.99 5.06
N PHE A 36 -4.40 -13.78 3.84
CA PHE A 36 -4.81 -12.63 3.03
C PHE A 36 -5.54 -13.05 1.75
N SER A 37 -4.94 -13.90 0.92
CA SER A 37 -5.51 -14.25 -0.39
C SER A 37 -6.82 -15.02 -0.26
N GLU A 38 -6.90 -15.98 0.69
CA GLU A 38 -8.12 -16.78 0.90
C GLU A 38 -9.27 -15.91 1.44
N ILE A 39 -8.98 -14.96 2.32
CA ILE A 39 -10.00 -14.01 2.81
C ILE A 39 -10.45 -13.11 1.67
N ASN A 40 -9.50 -12.54 0.92
CA ASN A 40 -9.82 -11.65 -0.20
C ASN A 40 -10.70 -12.34 -1.25
N GLU A 41 -10.45 -13.61 -1.57
CA GLU A 41 -11.27 -14.37 -2.50
C GLU A 41 -12.72 -14.54 -2.02
N ARG A 42 -12.90 -14.78 -0.72
CA ARG A 42 -14.25 -14.82 -0.13
C ARG A 42 -14.92 -13.45 -0.17
N ASN A 43 -14.19 -12.38 0.18
CA ASN A 43 -14.70 -11.02 0.15
C ASN A 43 -15.12 -10.63 -1.28
N GLN A 44 -14.30 -10.92 -2.29
CA GLN A 44 -14.65 -10.66 -3.69
C GLN A 44 -15.90 -11.42 -4.14
N THR A 45 -16.10 -12.65 -3.66
CA THR A 45 -17.32 -13.42 -3.97
C THR A 45 -18.57 -12.76 -3.38
N VAL A 46 -18.49 -12.26 -2.14
CA VAL A 46 -19.59 -11.50 -1.51
C VAL A 46 -19.88 -10.21 -2.27
N LEU A 47 -18.82 -9.44 -2.59
CA LEU A 47 -18.93 -8.19 -3.34
C LEU A 47 -19.53 -8.40 -4.72
N ARG A 48 -19.14 -9.47 -5.43
CA ARG A 48 -19.76 -9.87 -6.70
C ARG A 48 -21.25 -10.04 -6.55
N GLY A 49 -21.70 -10.82 -5.57
CA GLY A 49 -23.14 -11.05 -5.35
C GLY A 49 -23.90 -9.75 -5.08
N LEU A 50 -23.32 -8.81 -4.31
CA LEU A 50 -23.90 -7.49 -4.07
C LEU A 50 -24.02 -6.66 -5.36
N LEU A 51 -23.02 -6.73 -6.24
CA LEU A 51 -23.02 -6.00 -7.52
C LEU A 51 -23.95 -6.65 -8.55
N ASP A 52 -24.02 -7.97 -8.61
CA ASP A 52 -24.98 -8.70 -9.45
C ASP A 52 -26.41 -8.33 -9.03
N ASP A 53 -26.70 -8.24 -7.72
CA ASP A 53 -28.01 -7.79 -7.19
C ASP A 53 -28.29 -6.33 -7.57
N ALA A 54 -27.29 -5.43 -7.49
CA ALA A 54 -27.44 -4.02 -7.86
C ALA A 54 -27.75 -3.81 -9.35
N VAL A 55 -27.22 -4.68 -10.21
CA VAL A 55 -27.55 -4.69 -11.66
C VAL A 55 -28.93 -5.25 -11.91
N ALA A 56 -29.29 -6.39 -11.28
CA ALA A 56 -30.55 -7.09 -11.54
C ALA A 56 -31.76 -6.35 -10.95
N LYS A 57 -31.61 -5.73 -9.79
CA LYS A 57 -32.65 -5.03 -9.04
C LYS A 57 -32.09 -3.73 -8.47
N PRO A 58 -31.94 -2.68 -9.30
CA PRO A 58 -31.47 -1.40 -8.81
C PRO A 58 -32.32 -0.94 -7.64
N GLY A 59 -31.69 -0.75 -6.47
CA GLY A 59 -32.39 -0.22 -5.30
C GLY A 59 -32.98 1.17 -5.56
N THR A 60 -33.83 1.64 -4.65
CA THR A 60 -34.39 3.00 -4.71
C THR A 60 -33.36 4.07 -4.34
N ASP A 61 -32.26 3.69 -3.69
CA ASP A 61 -31.19 4.62 -3.32
C ASP A 61 -30.22 4.87 -4.48
N ALA A 62 -29.68 6.10 -4.53
CA ALA A 62 -28.81 6.55 -5.61
C ALA A 62 -27.48 5.77 -5.68
N ASN A 63 -26.96 5.26 -4.57
CA ASN A 63 -25.70 4.53 -4.53
C ASN A 63 -25.85 3.14 -5.17
N SER A 64 -26.92 2.40 -4.86
CA SER A 64 -27.20 1.10 -5.48
C SER A 64 -27.25 1.20 -7.00
N LYS A 65 -27.93 2.23 -7.55
CA LYS A 65 -27.96 2.46 -8.98
C LYS A 65 -26.57 2.72 -9.55
N LYS A 66 -25.78 3.59 -8.93
CA LYS A 66 -24.42 3.91 -9.39
C LYS A 66 -23.50 2.69 -9.36
N LEU A 67 -23.56 1.89 -8.30
CA LEU A 67 -22.82 0.63 -8.18
C LEU A 67 -23.16 -0.32 -9.34
N GLY A 68 -24.47 -0.46 -9.64
CA GLY A 68 -24.96 -1.25 -10.78
C GLY A 68 -24.47 -0.72 -12.13
N ASP A 69 -24.52 0.61 -12.36
CA ASP A 69 -24.04 1.25 -13.59
C ASP A 69 -22.56 0.99 -13.83
N LEU A 70 -21.72 1.19 -12.78
CA LEU A 70 -20.26 0.98 -12.84
C LEU A 70 -19.94 -0.47 -13.18
N TYR A 71 -20.57 -1.42 -12.46
CA TYR A 71 -20.30 -2.84 -12.65
C TYR A 71 -20.79 -3.33 -14.01
N LYS A 72 -22.01 -2.95 -14.42
CA LYS A 72 -22.58 -3.30 -15.73
C LYS A 72 -21.69 -2.82 -16.87
N ALA A 73 -21.29 -1.55 -16.87
CA ALA A 73 -20.42 -0.99 -17.92
C ALA A 73 -19.06 -1.70 -17.98
N CYS A 74 -18.50 -2.05 -16.82
CA CYS A 74 -17.25 -2.80 -16.77
C CYS A 74 -17.40 -4.24 -17.29
N MET A 75 -18.53 -4.89 -17.07
CA MET A 75 -18.77 -6.27 -17.51
C MET A 75 -19.14 -6.39 -18.99
N ASP A 76 -19.53 -5.29 -19.66
CA ASP A 76 -19.97 -5.28 -21.06
C ASP A 76 -18.76 -5.24 -22.03
N GLU A 77 -18.11 -6.39 -22.20
CA GLU A 77 -16.95 -6.52 -23.12
C GLU A 77 -17.32 -6.13 -24.57
N PRO A 78 -18.44 -6.56 -25.15
CA PRO A 78 -18.79 -6.17 -26.51
C PRO A 78 -18.91 -4.65 -26.71
N ALA A 79 -19.47 -3.94 -25.73
CA ALA A 79 -19.55 -2.48 -25.80
C ALA A 79 -18.16 -1.83 -25.73
N ILE A 80 -17.29 -2.32 -24.86
CA ILE A 80 -15.92 -1.83 -24.73
C ILE A 80 -15.12 -2.08 -26.00
N GLU A 81 -15.17 -3.28 -26.57
CA GLU A 81 -14.47 -3.60 -27.83
C GLU A 81 -14.91 -2.66 -28.96
N LYS A 82 -16.18 -2.33 -29.03
CA LYS A 82 -16.73 -1.44 -30.06
C LYS A 82 -16.32 0.01 -29.87
N SER A 83 -16.25 0.50 -28.65
CA SER A 83 -16.05 1.94 -28.34
C SER A 83 -14.60 2.32 -28.12
N ALA A 84 -13.72 1.38 -27.71
CA ALA A 84 -12.37 1.63 -27.20
C ALA A 84 -11.52 2.56 -28.08
N VAL A 85 -11.49 2.33 -29.40
CA VAL A 85 -10.68 3.16 -30.33
C VAL A 85 -11.16 4.61 -30.36
N GLY A 86 -12.47 4.82 -30.43
CA GLY A 86 -13.08 6.15 -30.42
C GLY A 86 -12.90 6.88 -29.09
N GLU A 87 -13.07 6.18 -27.99
CA GLU A 87 -12.90 6.72 -26.65
C GLU A 87 -11.43 7.09 -26.38
N LEU A 88 -10.49 6.22 -26.78
CA LEU A 88 -9.06 6.53 -26.68
C LEU A 88 -8.69 7.73 -27.54
N ALA A 89 -9.16 7.81 -28.80
CA ALA A 89 -8.91 8.95 -29.66
C ALA A 89 -9.44 10.26 -29.06
N ALA A 90 -10.61 10.22 -28.42
CA ALA A 90 -11.16 11.38 -27.72
C ALA A 90 -10.30 11.80 -26.51
N LEU A 91 -9.77 10.83 -25.77
CA LEU A 91 -8.89 11.05 -24.62
C LEU A 91 -7.54 11.68 -25.02
N LEU A 92 -7.01 11.31 -26.20
CA LEU A 92 -5.72 11.79 -26.73
C LEU A 92 -5.80 13.12 -27.47
N ARG A 93 -6.97 13.48 -28.03
CA ARG A 93 -7.17 14.69 -28.86
C ARG A 93 -6.70 16.00 -28.20
N PRO A 94 -6.93 16.26 -26.88
CA PRO A 94 -6.47 17.50 -26.24
C PRO A 94 -4.95 17.69 -26.30
N ILE A 95 -4.18 16.61 -26.31
CA ILE A 95 -2.71 16.64 -26.38
C ILE A 95 -2.24 17.25 -27.71
N ASP A 96 -2.96 17.02 -28.80
CA ASP A 96 -2.62 17.59 -30.12
C ASP A 96 -2.73 19.11 -30.16
N GLN A 97 -3.60 19.66 -29.30
CA GLN A 97 -3.85 21.11 -29.24
C GLN A 97 -2.79 21.89 -28.46
N ILE A 98 -1.84 21.23 -27.80
CA ILE A 98 -0.78 21.89 -27.02
C ILE A 98 0.14 22.67 -27.99
N LYS A 99 0.27 23.98 -27.76
CA LYS A 99 1.12 24.88 -28.54
C LYS A 99 2.04 25.78 -27.71
N SER A 100 1.79 25.81 -26.39
CA SER A 100 2.48 26.69 -25.45
C SER A 100 2.75 25.98 -24.10
N PRO A 101 3.66 26.52 -23.27
CA PRO A 101 3.86 26.04 -21.89
C PRO A 101 2.57 26.06 -21.04
N ASP A 102 1.70 27.05 -21.24
CA ASP A 102 0.41 27.13 -20.58
C ASP A 102 -0.55 26.01 -21.01
N ASP A 103 -0.56 25.66 -22.32
CA ASP A 103 -1.35 24.53 -22.80
C ASP A 103 -0.83 23.21 -22.23
N LEU A 104 0.50 23.06 -22.17
CA LEU A 104 1.14 21.91 -21.54
C LEU A 104 0.71 21.75 -20.08
N ALA A 105 0.76 22.83 -19.30
CA ALA A 105 0.35 22.84 -17.91
C ALA A 105 -1.14 22.51 -17.72
N ARG A 106 -2.01 23.05 -18.58
CA ARG A 106 -3.45 22.71 -18.59
C ARG A 106 -3.70 21.24 -18.90
N GLU A 107 -2.98 20.68 -19.86
CA GLU A 107 -3.13 19.28 -20.22
C GLU A 107 -2.62 18.35 -19.13
N ILE A 108 -1.48 18.66 -18.49
CA ILE A 108 -0.99 17.91 -17.33
C ILE A 108 -2.02 17.95 -16.20
N ALA A 109 -2.59 19.12 -15.90
CA ALA A 109 -3.66 19.26 -14.92
C ALA A 109 -4.90 18.42 -15.25
N ARG A 110 -5.31 18.36 -16.52
CA ARG A 110 -6.41 17.52 -16.98
C ARG A 110 -6.12 16.04 -16.76
N GLN A 111 -4.89 15.59 -17.04
CA GLN A 111 -4.50 14.19 -16.81
C GLN A 111 -4.47 13.86 -15.32
N HIS A 112 -3.94 14.73 -14.48
CA HIS A 112 -3.94 14.54 -13.02
C HIS A 112 -5.35 14.49 -12.43
N GLN A 113 -6.28 15.24 -12.99
CA GLN A 113 -7.70 15.18 -12.58
C GLN A 113 -8.44 13.94 -13.10
N GLY A 114 -7.90 13.23 -14.08
CA GLY A 114 -8.55 12.08 -14.71
C GLY A 114 -7.66 10.84 -14.73
N ILE A 115 -7.31 10.41 -15.94
CA ILE A 115 -6.46 9.25 -16.20
C ILE A 115 -5.03 9.72 -16.44
N GLY A 116 -4.07 9.08 -15.77
CA GLY A 116 -2.63 9.36 -15.91
C GLY A 116 -2.10 10.32 -14.84
N LYS A 117 -0.80 10.18 -14.55
CA LYS A 117 -0.04 11.02 -13.60
C LYS A 117 1.31 11.40 -14.22
N PRO A 118 1.32 12.20 -15.31
CA PRO A 118 2.54 12.57 -16.00
C PRO A 118 3.41 13.49 -15.17
N LEU A 119 4.71 13.33 -15.30
CA LEU A 119 5.77 14.16 -14.74
C LEU A 119 5.86 14.15 -13.21
N PHE A 120 4.80 14.51 -12.49
CA PHE A 120 4.79 14.62 -11.03
C PHE A 120 3.41 14.25 -10.47
N ASP A 121 3.31 14.07 -9.15
CA ASP A 121 2.03 13.97 -8.44
C ASP A 121 1.74 15.28 -7.70
N PHE A 122 0.45 15.63 -7.62
CA PHE A 122 -0.05 16.71 -6.80
C PHE A 122 -1.31 16.27 -6.07
N SER A 123 -1.27 16.33 -4.74
CA SER A 123 -2.29 15.81 -3.84
C SER A 123 -2.46 16.67 -2.60
N ALA A 124 -3.48 16.41 -1.81
CA ALA A 124 -3.66 16.97 -0.48
C ALA A 124 -2.96 16.10 0.57
N SER A 125 -2.21 16.71 1.47
CA SER A 125 -1.53 16.03 2.57
C SER A 125 -1.61 16.85 3.84
N PRO A 126 -1.69 16.23 5.04
CA PRO A 126 -1.43 16.96 6.27
C PRO A 126 -0.04 17.61 6.25
N ASP A 127 0.05 18.81 6.80
CA ASP A 127 1.36 19.44 7.01
C ASP A 127 2.11 18.71 8.12
N PHE A 128 3.31 18.21 7.82
CA PHE A 128 4.12 17.44 8.77
C PHE A 128 4.41 18.20 10.08
N LYS A 129 4.43 19.53 10.08
CA LYS A 129 4.65 20.34 11.29
C LYS A 129 3.36 20.81 11.94
N ASN A 130 2.22 20.65 11.26
CA ASN A 130 0.88 20.95 11.77
C ASN A 130 -0.14 19.99 11.15
N ALA A 131 -0.14 18.75 11.61
CA ALA A 131 -0.92 17.66 11.03
C ALA A 131 -2.45 17.90 11.03
N ASN A 132 -2.93 18.90 11.75
CA ASN A 132 -4.34 19.30 11.70
C ASN A 132 -4.70 20.17 10.48
N GLN A 133 -3.71 20.64 9.72
CA GLN A 133 -3.90 21.46 8.52
C GLN A 133 -3.56 20.65 7.27
N ILE A 134 -4.45 20.64 6.30
CA ILE A 134 -4.19 20.02 4.99
C ILE A 134 -3.60 21.09 4.05
N ILE A 135 -2.46 20.77 3.44
CA ILE A 135 -1.77 21.60 2.45
C ILE A 135 -1.62 20.85 1.12
N GLY A 136 -1.21 21.54 0.06
CA GLY A 136 -0.82 20.88 -1.19
C GLY A 136 0.50 20.12 -1.02
N SER A 137 0.65 19.01 -1.71
CA SER A 137 1.89 18.23 -1.75
C SER A 137 2.28 17.94 -3.20
N LEU A 138 3.51 18.31 -3.57
CA LEU A 138 4.15 17.99 -4.84
C LEU A 138 5.16 16.87 -4.61
N ASP A 139 5.08 15.80 -5.39
CA ASP A 139 5.97 14.64 -5.26
C ASP A 139 6.43 14.12 -6.64
N GLN A 140 7.50 13.34 -6.64
CA GLN A 140 8.01 12.65 -7.81
C GLN A 140 7.01 11.63 -8.36
N SER A 141 6.87 11.55 -9.69
CA SER A 141 5.98 10.61 -10.38
C SER A 141 6.37 10.48 -11.87
N GLY A 142 5.51 9.89 -12.68
CA GLY A 142 5.62 9.88 -14.14
C GLY A 142 6.44 8.75 -14.74
N LEU A 143 6.79 7.72 -13.96
CA LEU A 143 7.49 6.52 -14.42
C LEU A 143 6.49 5.45 -14.86
N GLY A 144 6.82 4.71 -15.90
CA GLY A 144 6.06 3.54 -16.35
C GLY A 144 6.54 2.24 -15.70
N LEU A 145 7.80 2.14 -15.26
CA LEU A 145 8.32 1.04 -14.46
C LEU A 145 8.10 1.29 -12.96
N PRO A 146 8.03 0.23 -12.12
CA PRO A 146 7.61 0.34 -10.72
C PRO A 146 8.48 1.20 -9.81
N ASP A 147 9.75 1.42 -10.17
CA ASP A 147 10.71 2.18 -9.36
C ASP A 147 11.84 2.76 -10.22
N ARG A 148 12.50 3.82 -9.72
CA ARG A 148 13.66 4.43 -10.35
C ARG A 148 14.79 3.44 -10.65
N ASP A 149 15.00 2.48 -9.77
CA ASP A 149 16.09 1.51 -9.89
C ASP A 149 15.97 0.64 -11.14
N TYR A 150 14.77 0.40 -11.65
CA TYR A 150 14.57 -0.30 -12.93
C TYR A 150 15.15 0.45 -14.13
N TYR A 151 15.27 1.78 -14.04
CA TYR A 151 15.90 2.61 -15.09
C TYR A 151 17.42 2.70 -14.92
N LEU A 152 17.95 2.57 -13.69
CA LEU A 152 19.31 2.99 -13.34
C LEU A 152 20.27 1.82 -13.10
N LYS A 153 19.80 0.68 -12.60
CA LYS A 153 20.66 -0.50 -12.37
C LYS A 153 21.23 -1.02 -13.69
N THR A 154 22.50 -1.45 -13.65
CA THR A 154 23.26 -1.85 -14.85
C THR A 154 23.52 -3.36 -14.93
N ASP A 155 22.87 -4.13 -14.06
CA ASP A 155 22.95 -5.59 -14.15
C ASP A 155 22.17 -6.13 -15.36
N GLU A 156 22.57 -7.30 -15.84
CA GLU A 156 22.01 -7.93 -17.04
C GLU A 156 20.49 -8.13 -16.98
N LYS A 157 19.93 -8.46 -15.80
CA LYS A 157 18.49 -8.67 -15.62
C LYS A 157 17.72 -7.36 -15.76
N SER A 158 18.26 -6.28 -15.20
CA SER A 158 17.69 -4.94 -15.32
C SER A 158 17.74 -4.43 -16.76
N GLU A 159 18.83 -4.70 -17.49
CA GLU A 159 18.96 -4.34 -18.91
C GLU A 159 17.98 -5.14 -19.78
N ALA A 160 17.86 -6.44 -19.58
CA ALA A 160 16.88 -7.26 -20.27
C ALA A 160 15.44 -6.78 -20.03
N LEU A 161 15.10 -6.43 -18.79
CA LEU A 161 13.77 -5.91 -18.47
C LEU A 161 13.48 -4.57 -19.16
N ARG A 162 14.45 -3.65 -19.22
CA ARG A 162 14.29 -2.38 -19.95
C ARG A 162 14.04 -2.60 -21.44
N LYS A 163 14.73 -3.57 -22.06
CA LYS A 163 14.49 -3.94 -23.46
C LYS A 163 13.07 -4.45 -23.67
N GLU A 164 12.57 -5.28 -22.74
CA GLU A 164 11.19 -5.78 -22.81
C GLU A 164 10.16 -4.69 -22.56
N TYR A 165 10.45 -3.74 -21.65
CA TYR A 165 9.63 -2.56 -21.41
C TYR A 165 9.52 -1.68 -22.67
N LEU A 166 10.62 -1.42 -23.34
CA LEU A 166 10.63 -0.67 -24.62
C LEU A 166 9.75 -1.36 -25.66
N GLY A 167 9.86 -2.69 -25.80
CA GLY A 167 8.98 -3.47 -26.68
C GLY A 167 7.50 -3.40 -26.27
N HIS A 168 7.21 -3.36 -24.97
CA HIS A 168 5.85 -3.16 -24.46
C HIS A 168 5.30 -1.77 -24.88
N VAL A 169 6.05 -0.71 -24.62
CA VAL A 169 5.67 0.67 -25.04
C VAL A 169 5.43 0.74 -26.54
N GLU A 170 6.34 0.17 -27.34
CA GLU A 170 6.20 0.09 -28.80
C GLU A 170 4.88 -0.55 -29.23
N ARG A 171 4.55 -1.76 -28.69
CA ARG A 171 3.32 -2.47 -29.04
C ARG A 171 2.07 -1.71 -28.61
N MET A 172 2.08 -1.09 -27.43
CA MET A 172 0.97 -0.25 -26.97
C MET A 172 0.76 0.97 -27.84
N LEU A 173 1.83 1.61 -28.34
CA LEU A 173 1.74 2.71 -29.29
C LEU A 173 1.15 2.27 -30.62
N VAL A 174 1.54 1.09 -31.12
CA VAL A 174 0.96 0.51 -32.35
C VAL A 174 -0.54 0.24 -32.18
N LEU A 175 -0.96 -0.34 -31.04
CA LEU A 175 -2.38 -0.53 -30.70
C LEU A 175 -3.15 0.80 -30.67
N ALA A 176 -2.48 1.87 -30.24
CA ALA A 176 -3.05 3.23 -30.22
C ALA A 176 -3.01 3.94 -31.59
N GLY A 177 -2.62 3.23 -32.67
CA GLY A 177 -2.64 3.75 -34.05
C GLY A 177 -1.34 4.42 -34.53
N VAL A 178 -0.25 4.31 -33.77
CA VAL A 178 1.06 4.79 -34.25
C VAL A 178 1.60 3.85 -35.34
N PRO A 179 2.10 4.38 -36.49
CA PRO A 179 2.72 3.55 -37.50
C PRO A 179 3.89 2.72 -36.94
N LYS A 180 3.95 1.45 -37.31
CA LYS A 180 4.91 0.49 -36.75
C LYS A 180 6.38 0.91 -36.96
N ASP A 181 6.68 1.52 -38.07
CA ASP A 181 8.02 2.07 -38.42
C ASP A 181 8.47 3.23 -37.52
N LYS A 182 7.53 3.91 -36.84
CA LYS A 182 7.80 5.02 -35.93
C LYS A 182 7.76 4.61 -34.45
N ALA A 183 7.06 3.54 -34.12
CA ALA A 183 6.74 3.20 -32.74
C ALA A 183 7.98 2.89 -31.89
N ALA A 184 8.97 2.19 -32.42
CA ALA A 184 10.22 1.89 -31.70
C ALA A 184 11.01 3.16 -31.34
N GLY A 185 11.15 4.12 -32.25
CA GLY A 185 11.82 5.40 -31.98
C GLY A 185 11.06 6.24 -30.96
N GLN A 186 9.72 6.21 -31.01
CA GLN A 186 8.88 6.89 -30.02
C GLN A 186 8.99 6.26 -28.63
N ALA A 187 9.06 4.93 -28.53
CA ALA A 187 9.28 4.24 -27.26
C ALA A 187 10.62 4.64 -26.62
N GLN A 188 11.68 4.78 -27.41
CA GLN A 188 12.98 5.27 -26.93
C GLN A 188 12.90 6.70 -26.38
N THR A 189 12.15 7.57 -27.06
CA THR A 189 11.94 8.97 -26.62
C THR A 189 11.20 9.02 -25.28
N ILE A 190 10.12 8.23 -25.13
CA ILE A 190 9.38 8.12 -23.87
C ILE A 190 10.28 7.63 -22.75
N PHE A 191 11.03 6.55 -23.00
CA PHE A 191 11.95 5.98 -22.03
C PHE A 191 13.04 6.96 -21.59
N ALA A 192 13.56 7.78 -22.51
CA ALA A 192 14.56 8.81 -22.20
C ALA A 192 14.02 9.86 -21.22
N ILE A 193 12.76 10.30 -21.40
CA ILE A 193 12.09 11.23 -20.48
C ILE A 193 11.91 10.56 -19.11
N GLU A 194 11.36 9.36 -19.07
CA GLU A 194 11.16 8.61 -17.81
C GLU A 194 12.49 8.38 -17.08
N LYS A 195 13.56 8.05 -17.80
CA LYS A 195 14.89 7.86 -17.22
C LYS A 195 15.44 9.14 -16.58
N ARG A 196 15.22 10.32 -17.19
CA ARG A 196 15.58 11.61 -16.59
C ARG A 196 14.82 11.83 -15.27
N LEU A 197 13.53 11.57 -15.26
CA LEU A 197 12.71 11.64 -14.04
C LEU A 197 13.22 10.65 -12.96
N ALA A 198 13.54 9.42 -13.36
CA ALA A 198 14.08 8.40 -12.46
C ALA A 198 15.42 8.80 -11.83
N GLN A 199 16.31 9.45 -12.62
CA GLN A 199 17.60 9.95 -12.13
C GLN A 199 17.43 11.02 -11.04
N ALA A 200 16.42 11.87 -11.17
CA ALA A 200 16.14 12.94 -10.21
C ALA A 200 15.28 12.49 -9.02
N SER A 201 14.72 11.30 -9.07
CA SER A 201 13.88 10.75 -7.99
C SER A 201 14.71 10.27 -6.81
N LEU A 202 14.19 10.39 -5.58
CA LEU A 202 14.73 9.76 -4.38
C LEU A 202 14.55 8.24 -4.43
N SER A 203 15.49 7.50 -3.83
CA SER A 203 15.34 6.06 -3.64
C SER A 203 14.25 5.75 -2.60
N ARG A 204 13.72 4.52 -2.60
CA ARG A 204 12.75 4.08 -1.59
C ARG A 204 13.31 4.13 -0.18
N VAL A 205 14.60 3.83 0.00
CA VAL A 205 15.28 3.92 1.30
C VAL A 205 15.36 5.37 1.76
N ASP A 206 15.74 6.31 0.88
CA ASP A 206 15.83 7.73 1.24
C ASP A 206 14.46 8.33 1.58
N ARG A 207 13.40 7.83 0.96
CA ARG A 207 12.01 8.23 1.22
C ARG A 207 11.46 7.74 2.56
N ARG A 208 12.13 6.79 3.22
CA ARG A 208 11.76 6.34 4.57
C ARG A 208 12.12 7.35 5.66
N GLU A 209 12.95 8.34 5.36
CA GLU A 209 13.26 9.40 6.32
C GLU A 209 12.30 10.59 6.12
N PRO A 210 11.32 10.83 7.02
CA PRO A 210 10.30 11.89 6.84
C PRO A 210 10.89 13.28 6.65
N LYS A 211 12.07 13.55 7.22
CA LYS A 211 12.77 14.83 7.06
C LYS A 211 13.23 15.07 5.63
N ASN A 212 13.50 14.01 4.86
CA ASN A 212 13.85 14.12 3.44
C ASN A 212 12.65 14.52 2.56
N LEU A 213 11.43 14.36 3.07
CA LEU A 213 10.18 14.58 2.34
C LEU A 213 9.48 15.88 2.74
N TYR A 214 10.02 16.62 3.70
CA TYR A 214 9.35 17.82 4.20
C TYR A 214 10.08 19.11 3.84
N HIS A 215 9.58 19.79 2.82
CA HIS A 215 10.07 21.09 2.36
C HIS A 215 8.88 22.01 2.06
N ARG A 216 8.28 22.54 3.14
CA ARG A 216 7.16 23.48 3.01
C ARG A 216 7.65 24.81 2.50
N ILE A 217 7.10 25.27 1.37
CA ILE A 217 7.38 26.54 0.74
C ILE A 217 6.07 27.21 0.30
N ASP A 218 6.11 28.51 0.07
CA ASP A 218 5.02 29.25 -0.53
C ASP A 218 5.01 29.09 -2.06
N ILE A 219 3.99 29.63 -2.69
CA ILE A 219 3.86 29.56 -4.17
C ILE A 219 5.03 30.25 -4.88
N ASP A 220 5.55 31.34 -4.34
CA ASP A 220 6.70 32.03 -4.92
C ASP A 220 7.97 31.19 -4.82
N GLY A 221 8.10 30.39 -3.75
CA GLY A 221 9.13 29.36 -3.60
C GLY A 221 9.04 28.29 -4.68
N VAL A 222 7.83 27.79 -5.00
CA VAL A 222 7.61 26.83 -6.10
C VAL A 222 8.01 27.45 -7.45
N LEU A 223 7.61 28.70 -7.71
CA LEU A 223 7.96 29.43 -8.93
C LEU A 223 9.49 29.63 -9.07
N LYS A 224 10.19 29.84 -7.96
CA LYS A 224 11.67 29.97 -7.95
C LYS A 224 12.36 28.61 -8.12
N LEU A 225 11.80 27.55 -7.51
CA LEU A 225 12.35 26.20 -7.57
C LEU A 225 12.30 25.61 -8.99
N ALA A 226 11.18 25.80 -9.67
CA ALA A 226 10.92 25.27 -11.00
C ALA A 226 10.30 26.34 -11.93
N PRO A 227 11.10 27.37 -12.32
CA PRO A 227 10.59 28.57 -12.98
C PRO A 227 10.06 28.34 -14.40
N ASN A 228 10.46 27.26 -15.06
CA ASN A 228 10.10 27.01 -16.46
C ASN A 228 8.77 26.26 -16.64
N PHE A 229 8.14 25.83 -15.54
CA PHE A 229 6.81 25.23 -15.59
C PHE A 229 5.73 26.28 -15.26
N ALA A 230 4.62 26.28 -16.01
CA ALA A 230 3.55 27.26 -15.84
C ALA A 230 2.64 26.95 -14.63
N TRP A 231 3.19 27.03 -13.42
CA TRP A 231 2.54 26.64 -12.17
C TRP A 231 1.21 27.35 -11.91
N LYS A 232 1.13 28.67 -12.17
CA LYS A 232 -0.11 29.43 -11.97
C LYS A 232 -1.25 28.89 -12.84
N THR A 233 -0.94 28.57 -14.09
CA THR A 233 -1.88 27.96 -15.02
C THR A 233 -2.28 26.55 -14.55
N TYR A 234 -1.31 25.77 -14.09
CA TYR A 234 -1.56 24.42 -13.55
C TYR A 234 -2.50 24.47 -12.34
N PHE A 235 -2.18 25.26 -11.30
CA PHE A 235 -2.99 25.34 -10.08
C PHE A 235 -4.40 25.89 -10.35
N ALA A 236 -4.54 26.84 -11.28
CA ALA A 236 -5.85 27.29 -11.74
C ALA A 236 -6.65 26.18 -12.41
N ALA A 237 -5.99 25.38 -13.26
CA ALA A 237 -6.62 24.29 -14.00
C ALA A 237 -7.04 23.11 -13.10
N VAL A 238 -6.27 22.78 -12.06
CA VAL A 238 -6.69 21.76 -11.06
C VAL A 238 -7.72 22.29 -10.02
N GLY A 239 -8.10 23.56 -10.10
CA GLY A 239 -9.19 24.14 -9.29
C GLY A 239 -8.75 24.74 -7.96
N ILE A 240 -7.47 25.02 -7.74
CA ILE A 240 -6.93 25.63 -6.52
C ILE A 240 -6.03 26.84 -6.81
N PRO A 241 -6.53 27.86 -7.50
CA PRO A 241 -5.73 29.01 -7.94
C PRO A 241 -5.11 29.83 -6.78
N THR A 242 -5.62 29.67 -5.58
CA THR A 242 -5.23 30.41 -4.38
C THR A 242 -4.44 29.57 -3.37
N VAL A 243 -3.85 28.44 -3.80
CA VAL A 243 -2.99 27.65 -2.90
C VAL A 243 -1.82 28.53 -2.40
N LYS A 244 -1.61 28.54 -1.08
CA LYS A 244 -0.61 29.43 -0.45
C LYS A 244 0.68 28.69 -0.12
N GLU A 245 0.54 27.49 0.41
CA GLU A 245 1.64 26.70 0.97
C GLU A 245 1.58 25.28 0.45
N ILE A 246 2.73 24.79 0.07
CA ILE A 246 2.90 23.49 -0.57
C ILE A 246 4.10 22.79 0.06
N ASN A 247 3.96 21.53 0.40
CA ASN A 247 5.11 20.67 0.65
C ASN A 247 5.66 20.16 -0.68
N VAL A 248 6.94 20.36 -0.95
CA VAL A 248 7.64 19.77 -2.09
C VAL A 248 8.49 18.62 -1.59
N ALA A 249 8.02 17.38 -1.76
CA ALA A 249 8.68 16.21 -1.19
C ALA A 249 10.10 15.98 -1.74
N THR A 250 10.35 16.34 -3.00
CA THR A 250 11.62 16.04 -3.69
C THR A 250 12.14 17.25 -4.46
N LEU A 251 12.90 18.14 -3.80
CA LEU A 251 13.36 19.41 -4.39
C LEU A 251 14.15 19.24 -5.69
N ASP A 252 15.09 18.30 -5.74
CA ASP A 252 15.96 18.12 -6.92
C ASP A 252 15.19 17.55 -8.12
N PHE A 253 14.15 16.77 -7.86
CA PHE A 253 13.24 16.32 -8.90
C PHE A 253 12.54 17.49 -9.60
N PHE A 254 12.04 18.47 -8.85
CA PHE A 254 11.37 19.65 -9.43
C PHE A 254 12.34 20.62 -10.12
N LYS A 255 13.60 20.70 -9.67
CA LYS A 255 14.65 21.43 -10.41
C LYS A 255 14.91 20.75 -11.76
N GLU A 256 14.99 19.42 -11.81
CA GLU A 256 15.18 18.68 -13.06
C GLU A 256 13.94 18.76 -13.96
N LEU A 257 12.73 18.66 -13.39
CA LEU A 257 11.48 18.89 -14.12
C LEU A 257 11.49 20.25 -14.84
N SER A 258 11.93 21.31 -14.15
CA SER A 258 12.03 22.66 -14.71
C SER A 258 12.96 22.73 -15.93
N LYS A 259 14.07 22.00 -15.91
CA LYS A 259 14.98 21.90 -17.06
C LYS A 259 14.35 21.05 -18.18
N LEU A 260 13.79 19.89 -17.83
CA LEU A 260 13.21 18.96 -18.77
C LEU A 260 12.16 19.61 -19.67
N VAL A 261 11.26 20.42 -19.10
CA VAL A 261 10.15 21.03 -19.87
C VAL A 261 10.59 22.09 -20.90
N VAL A 262 11.83 22.62 -20.83
CA VAL A 262 12.39 23.57 -21.79
C VAL A 262 13.45 22.96 -22.69
N GLU A 263 14.16 21.94 -22.23
CA GLU A 263 15.19 21.27 -23.04
C GLU A 263 14.58 20.23 -23.98
N GLU A 264 13.47 19.60 -23.58
CA GLU A 264 12.76 18.65 -24.42
C GLU A 264 11.91 19.37 -25.49
N LYS A 265 11.90 18.78 -26.70
CA LYS A 265 11.02 19.24 -27.76
C LYS A 265 9.57 19.06 -27.38
N LEU A 266 8.71 20.02 -27.69
CA LEU A 266 7.29 19.95 -27.37
C LEU A 266 6.63 18.67 -27.91
N ASP A 267 7.00 18.19 -29.07
CA ASP A 267 6.47 16.95 -29.66
C ASP A 267 6.86 15.71 -28.84
N ASN A 268 8.05 15.69 -28.23
CA ASN A 268 8.47 14.62 -27.33
C ASN A 268 7.66 14.63 -26.03
N LEU A 269 7.39 15.81 -25.47
CA LEU A 269 6.51 15.96 -24.30
C LEU A 269 5.07 15.52 -24.61
N LYS A 270 4.53 15.89 -25.79
CA LYS A 270 3.23 15.40 -26.26
C LYS A 270 3.20 13.87 -26.37
N LEU A 271 4.24 13.28 -26.92
CA LEU A 271 4.37 11.84 -27.05
C LEU A 271 4.37 11.14 -25.67
N TYR A 272 5.13 11.69 -24.71
CA TYR A 272 5.15 11.19 -23.34
C TYR A 272 3.76 11.32 -22.68
N LEU A 273 3.05 12.43 -22.84
CA LEU A 273 1.69 12.61 -22.33
C LEU A 273 0.70 11.61 -22.96
N ARG A 274 0.84 11.33 -24.26
CA ARG A 274 0.05 10.27 -24.93
C ARG A 274 0.30 8.91 -24.32
N TRP A 275 1.57 8.58 -24.08
CA TRP A 275 1.95 7.34 -23.41
C TRP A 275 1.28 7.21 -22.03
N GLN A 276 1.34 8.25 -21.20
CA GLN A 276 0.73 8.26 -19.88
C GLN A 276 -0.79 8.02 -19.93
N GLN A 277 -1.48 8.57 -20.93
CA GLN A 277 -2.91 8.31 -21.14
C GLN A 277 -3.19 6.87 -21.61
N ILE A 278 -2.42 6.37 -22.56
CA ILE A 278 -2.57 4.99 -23.08
C ILE A 278 -2.32 3.99 -21.96
N HIS A 279 -1.23 4.18 -21.24
CA HIS A 279 -0.86 3.32 -20.09
C HIS A 279 -1.93 3.32 -18.99
N GLY A 280 -2.37 4.50 -18.57
CA GLY A 280 -3.38 4.65 -17.51
C GLY A 280 -4.76 4.12 -17.91
N ALA A 281 -5.12 4.19 -19.21
CA ALA A 281 -6.41 3.70 -19.72
C ALA A 281 -6.40 2.21 -20.08
N ALA A 282 -5.25 1.58 -20.22
CA ALA A 282 -5.07 0.26 -20.84
C ALA A 282 -6.05 -0.82 -20.35
N LEU A 283 -6.27 -0.92 -19.04
CA LEU A 283 -7.15 -1.92 -18.44
C LEU A 283 -8.66 -1.65 -18.64
N ALA A 284 -9.01 -0.43 -19.09
CA ALA A 284 -10.38 -0.03 -19.41
C ALA A 284 -10.68 -0.03 -20.90
N LEU A 285 -9.69 -0.34 -21.74
CA LEU A 285 -9.79 -0.43 -23.19
C LEU A 285 -10.09 -1.86 -23.68
N SER A 286 -10.02 -2.06 -25.01
CA SER A 286 -10.28 -3.37 -25.65
C SER A 286 -9.26 -4.43 -25.27
N THR A 287 -9.62 -5.68 -25.52
CA THR A 287 -8.83 -6.89 -25.18
C THR A 287 -7.36 -6.78 -25.57
N PRO A 288 -6.97 -6.32 -26.78
CA PRO A 288 -5.54 -6.21 -27.11
C PRO A 288 -4.72 -5.31 -26.18
N PHE A 289 -5.28 -4.20 -25.68
CA PHE A 289 -4.61 -3.34 -24.69
C PHE A 289 -4.47 -4.01 -23.34
N VAL A 290 -5.52 -4.70 -22.88
CA VAL A 290 -5.53 -5.44 -21.62
C VAL A 290 -4.50 -6.57 -21.67
N GLU A 291 -4.44 -7.34 -22.76
CA GLU A 291 -3.52 -8.45 -22.94
C GLU A 291 -2.06 -7.98 -23.01
N GLU A 292 -1.78 -6.89 -23.72
CA GLU A 292 -0.42 -6.33 -23.78
C GLU A 292 0.03 -5.78 -22.42
N SER A 293 -0.85 -5.08 -21.70
CA SER A 293 -0.58 -4.63 -20.33
C SER A 293 -0.33 -5.82 -19.39
N PHE A 294 -1.14 -6.87 -19.47
CA PHE A 294 -0.96 -8.11 -18.73
C PHE A 294 0.37 -8.79 -19.05
N ALA A 295 0.72 -8.90 -20.34
CA ALA A 295 1.95 -9.56 -20.77
C ALA A 295 3.20 -8.97 -20.14
N PHE A 296 3.23 -7.65 -19.95
CA PHE A 296 4.36 -6.99 -19.31
C PHE A 296 4.20 -6.89 -17.78
N TYR A 297 3.17 -6.21 -17.27
CA TYR A 297 3.06 -5.88 -15.85
C TYR A 297 2.67 -7.07 -14.95
N SER A 298 1.98 -8.07 -15.50
CA SER A 298 1.61 -9.26 -14.73
C SER A 298 2.49 -10.46 -15.08
N LYS A 299 2.48 -10.90 -16.34
CA LYS A 299 3.20 -12.11 -16.73
C LYS A 299 4.71 -11.95 -16.57
N ARG A 300 5.28 -10.86 -17.09
CA ARG A 300 6.74 -10.67 -17.06
C ARG A 300 7.25 -10.22 -15.69
N LEU A 301 6.59 -9.23 -15.04
CA LEU A 301 7.05 -8.69 -13.75
C LEU A 301 6.71 -9.57 -12.55
N THR A 302 5.59 -10.30 -12.60
CA THR A 302 5.12 -11.05 -11.43
C THR A 302 4.99 -12.56 -11.67
N GLY A 303 5.25 -13.03 -12.88
CA GLY A 303 5.16 -14.47 -13.23
C GLY A 303 3.72 -14.99 -13.30
N THR A 304 2.70 -14.13 -13.33
CA THR A 304 1.29 -14.52 -13.39
C THR A 304 0.94 -15.11 -14.76
N ASP A 305 0.32 -16.29 -14.79
CA ASP A 305 0.09 -17.03 -16.05
C ASP A 305 -1.18 -16.62 -16.79
N LYS A 306 -2.23 -16.17 -16.07
CA LYS A 306 -3.55 -15.88 -16.61
C LYS A 306 -4.03 -14.51 -16.18
N ILE A 307 -4.75 -13.83 -17.06
CA ILE A 307 -5.43 -12.58 -16.72
C ILE A 307 -6.50 -12.86 -15.66
N LEU A 308 -6.61 -11.95 -14.71
CA LEU A 308 -7.65 -12.00 -13.68
C LEU A 308 -9.03 -12.02 -14.35
N PRO A 309 -9.95 -12.93 -13.96
CA PRO A 309 -11.30 -12.98 -14.52
C PRO A 309 -11.97 -11.60 -14.50
N ARG A 310 -12.71 -11.28 -15.57
CA ARG A 310 -13.29 -9.94 -15.74
C ARG A 310 -14.09 -9.48 -14.54
N TRP A 311 -14.96 -10.34 -14.00
CA TRP A 311 -15.74 -9.98 -12.83
C TRP A 311 -14.90 -9.55 -11.63
N LYS A 312 -13.72 -10.17 -11.40
CA LYS A 312 -12.80 -9.78 -10.33
C LYS A 312 -12.19 -8.39 -10.58
N ARG A 313 -11.84 -8.11 -11.85
CA ARG A 313 -11.35 -6.78 -12.26
C ARG A 313 -12.42 -5.72 -12.05
N CYS A 314 -13.67 -6.05 -12.41
CA CYS A 314 -14.82 -5.14 -12.26
C CYS A 314 -15.20 -4.92 -10.79
N VAL A 315 -15.17 -5.96 -9.96
CA VAL A 315 -15.33 -5.81 -8.49
C VAL A 315 -14.28 -4.87 -7.93
N GLY A 316 -13.00 -5.08 -8.28
CA GLY A 316 -11.91 -4.20 -7.83
C GLY A 316 -12.06 -2.75 -8.30
N PHE A 317 -12.50 -2.55 -9.54
CA PHE A 317 -12.81 -1.20 -10.05
C PHE A 317 -13.92 -0.52 -9.26
N VAL A 318 -15.04 -1.21 -9.00
CA VAL A 318 -16.17 -0.63 -8.26
C VAL A 318 -15.80 -0.36 -6.80
N ASP A 319 -15.03 -1.25 -6.15
CA ASP A 319 -14.52 -1.02 -4.79
C ASP A 319 -13.56 0.19 -4.74
N HIS A 320 -12.74 0.38 -5.77
CA HIS A 320 -11.91 1.60 -5.88
C HIS A 320 -12.76 2.87 -6.09
N ALA A 321 -13.77 2.82 -6.95
CA ALA A 321 -14.58 3.98 -7.35
C ALA A 321 -15.63 4.39 -6.30
N MET A 322 -16.25 3.42 -5.62
CA MET A 322 -17.34 3.62 -4.66
C MET A 322 -17.22 2.70 -3.44
N GLY A 323 -16.00 2.44 -2.98
CA GLY A 323 -15.72 1.40 -1.99
C GLY A 323 -16.36 1.60 -0.63
N GLU A 324 -16.57 2.84 -0.16
CA GLU A 324 -17.30 3.03 1.11
C GLU A 324 -18.79 2.68 0.96
N ALA A 325 -19.42 3.04 -0.16
CA ALA A 325 -20.82 2.67 -0.40
C ALA A 325 -20.98 1.14 -0.56
N LEU A 326 -20.10 0.50 -1.34
CA LEU A 326 -20.07 -0.95 -1.48
C LEU A 326 -19.73 -1.65 -0.17
N GLY A 327 -18.80 -1.07 0.59
CA GLY A 327 -18.34 -1.54 1.89
C GLY A 327 -19.46 -1.57 2.95
N MET A 328 -20.37 -0.60 2.97
CA MET A 328 -21.52 -0.63 3.88
C MET A 328 -22.43 -1.84 3.62
N SER A 329 -22.69 -2.15 2.34
CA SER A 329 -23.45 -3.35 1.96
C SER A 329 -22.71 -4.65 2.32
N PHE A 330 -21.38 -4.67 2.17
CA PHE A 330 -20.53 -5.79 2.56
C PHE A 330 -20.59 -6.04 4.07
N VAL A 331 -20.44 -5.00 4.89
CA VAL A 331 -20.48 -5.07 6.35
C VAL A 331 -21.81 -5.59 6.85
N ALA A 332 -22.92 -5.09 6.30
CA ALA A 332 -24.26 -5.56 6.67
C ALA A 332 -24.43 -7.08 6.45
N LYS A 333 -23.67 -7.66 5.51
CA LYS A 333 -23.75 -9.08 5.16
C LYS A 333 -22.73 -9.96 5.92
N THR A 334 -21.59 -9.40 6.32
CA THR A 334 -20.44 -10.21 6.81
C THR A 334 -19.98 -9.91 8.23
N PHE A 335 -20.17 -8.66 8.70
CA PHE A 335 -19.60 -8.17 9.95
C PHE A 335 -20.71 -7.82 10.94
N GLY A 336 -20.90 -8.61 11.97
CA GLY A 336 -21.90 -8.33 13.00
C GLY A 336 -21.33 -7.47 14.13
N ASP A 337 -22.22 -6.90 14.95
CA ASP A 337 -21.89 -6.01 16.07
C ASP A 337 -20.90 -6.62 17.07
N ASP A 338 -20.97 -7.91 17.33
CA ASP A 338 -20.03 -8.64 18.22
C ASP A 338 -18.58 -8.63 17.72
N GLY A 339 -18.36 -8.53 16.40
CA GLY A 339 -17.01 -8.52 15.80
C GLY A 339 -16.23 -7.29 16.20
N LYS A 340 -16.88 -6.11 16.18
CA LYS A 340 -16.28 -4.83 16.56
C LYS A 340 -15.88 -4.83 18.05
N ALA A 341 -16.78 -5.31 18.93
CA ALA A 341 -16.53 -5.35 20.38
C ALA A 341 -15.34 -6.26 20.75
N LYS A 342 -15.27 -7.47 20.17
CA LYS A 342 -14.16 -8.40 20.42
C LYS A 342 -12.82 -7.89 19.86
N ALA A 343 -12.84 -7.23 18.71
CA ALA A 343 -11.63 -6.61 18.15
C ALA A 343 -11.13 -5.49 19.06
N LEU A 344 -12.04 -4.64 19.57
CA LEU A 344 -11.70 -3.60 20.55
C LEU A 344 -11.13 -4.16 21.85
N GLU A 345 -11.65 -5.28 22.37
CA GLU A 345 -11.09 -5.96 23.55
C GLU A 345 -9.61 -6.33 23.33
N ILE A 346 -9.28 -6.88 22.16
CA ILE A 346 -7.89 -7.27 21.83
C ILE A 346 -7.01 -6.02 21.71
N ILE A 347 -7.46 -4.98 21.00
CA ILE A 347 -6.70 -3.73 20.82
C ILE A 347 -6.38 -3.08 22.17
N HIS A 348 -7.37 -2.92 23.05
CA HIS A 348 -7.14 -2.33 24.37
C HIS A 348 -6.19 -3.19 25.22
N GLY A 349 -6.23 -4.52 25.06
CA GLY A 349 -5.24 -5.41 25.66
C GLY A 349 -3.83 -5.16 25.14
N ILE A 350 -3.67 -4.95 23.84
CA ILE A 350 -2.39 -4.63 23.18
C ILE A 350 -1.86 -3.25 23.63
N GLU A 351 -2.71 -2.23 23.64
CA GLU A 351 -2.37 -0.89 24.13
C GLU A 351 -1.91 -0.94 25.60
N GLY A 352 -2.62 -1.68 26.46
CA GLY A 352 -2.23 -1.91 27.85
C GLY A 352 -0.88 -2.65 27.95
N ALA A 353 -0.61 -3.61 27.09
CA ALA A 353 0.69 -4.29 27.02
C ALA A 353 1.81 -3.34 26.58
N MET A 354 1.56 -2.46 25.59
CA MET A 354 2.52 -1.43 25.17
C MET A 354 2.78 -0.44 26.31
N GLU A 355 1.76 0.00 27.02
CA GLU A 355 1.91 0.90 28.16
C GLU A 355 2.84 0.30 29.23
N GLN A 356 2.61 -0.97 29.60
CA GLN A 356 3.47 -1.66 30.58
C GLN A 356 4.88 -1.85 30.04
N ASN A 357 5.03 -2.21 28.78
CA ASN A 357 6.35 -2.36 28.15
C ASN A 357 7.13 -1.04 28.19
N VAL A 358 6.53 0.09 27.76
CA VAL A 358 7.17 1.42 27.78
C VAL A 358 7.59 1.81 29.21
N LYS A 359 6.76 1.54 30.22
CA LYS A 359 7.08 1.82 31.63
C LYS A 359 8.31 1.06 32.15
N THR A 360 8.62 -0.09 31.58
CA THR A 360 9.70 -0.99 32.04
C THR A 360 10.97 -0.96 31.19
N LEU A 361 10.98 -0.24 30.07
CA LEU A 361 12.15 -0.14 29.19
C LEU A 361 13.30 0.59 29.89
N ALA A 362 14.37 -0.13 30.23
CA ALA A 362 15.51 0.43 30.94
C ALA A 362 16.31 1.46 30.13
N TRP A 363 16.24 1.38 28.77
CA TRP A 363 16.97 2.29 27.89
C TRP A 363 16.22 3.61 27.60
N MET A 364 14.96 3.71 28.00
CA MET A 364 14.13 4.90 27.78
C MET A 364 14.15 5.80 29.04
N ASP A 365 14.54 7.03 28.88
CA ASP A 365 14.49 8.02 29.96
C ASP A 365 13.08 8.54 30.26
N GLU A 366 12.90 9.21 31.38
CA GLU A 366 11.57 9.64 31.85
C GLU A 366 10.89 10.66 30.94
N PRO A 367 11.57 11.68 30.36
CA PRO A 367 10.93 12.60 29.42
C PRO A 367 10.38 11.89 28.18
N THR A 368 11.18 11.00 27.56
CA THR A 368 10.78 10.23 26.38
C THR A 368 9.66 9.25 26.71
N ARG A 369 9.72 8.58 27.87
CA ARG A 369 8.70 7.67 28.36
C ARG A 369 7.35 8.37 28.50
N LYS A 370 7.32 9.55 29.13
CA LYS A 370 6.11 10.35 29.28
C LYS A 370 5.49 10.71 27.93
N ALA A 371 6.31 11.18 26.99
CA ALA A 371 5.82 11.54 25.65
C ALA A 371 5.34 10.32 24.86
N ALA A 372 6.02 9.14 25.00
CA ALA A 372 5.60 7.90 24.38
C ALA A 372 4.23 7.43 24.92
N LEU A 373 4.01 7.52 26.23
CA LEU A 373 2.73 7.20 26.84
C LEU A 373 1.63 8.17 26.42
N GLU A 374 1.93 9.46 26.31
CA GLU A 374 0.99 10.45 25.77
C GLU A 374 0.58 10.11 24.33
N LYS A 375 1.54 9.77 23.47
CA LYS A 375 1.27 9.35 22.09
C LYS A 375 0.41 8.09 22.04
N LEU A 376 0.74 7.08 22.82
CA LEU A 376 -0.02 5.82 22.89
C LEU A 376 -1.49 6.08 23.28
N HIS A 377 -1.73 6.89 24.31
CA HIS A 377 -3.08 7.18 24.81
C HIS A 377 -3.91 8.04 23.84
N ARG A 378 -3.28 8.65 22.83
CA ARG A 378 -3.96 9.44 21.79
C ARG A 378 -4.10 8.69 20.46
N ILE A 379 -3.66 7.45 20.37
CA ILE A 379 -3.93 6.63 19.18
C ILE A 379 -5.44 6.49 19.01
N SER A 380 -5.92 6.77 17.80
CA SER A 380 -7.32 6.58 17.43
C SER A 380 -7.51 5.21 16.77
N ASN A 381 -8.50 4.45 17.23
CA ASN A 381 -8.80 3.10 16.74
C ASN A 381 -10.01 3.10 15.82
N LYS A 382 -9.82 2.76 14.54
CA LYS A 382 -10.87 2.60 13.53
C LYS A 382 -11.11 1.11 13.27
N ILE A 383 -12.30 0.61 13.62
CA ILE A 383 -12.62 -0.82 13.54
C ILE A 383 -13.81 -1.07 12.64
N GLY A 384 -13.62 -1.93 11.65
CA GLY A 384 -14.64 -2.46 10.77
C GLY A 384 -14.98 -1.57 9.59
N PHE A 385 -15.56 -0.40 9.83
CA PHE A 385 -16.07 0.50 8.80
C PHE A 385 -16.29 1.92 9.34
N PRO A 386 -16.38 2.96 8.47
CA PRO A 386 -16.65 4.33 8.89
C PRO A 386 -18.08 4.50 9.42
N ASP A 387 -18.24 5.22 10.54
CA ASP A 387 -19.56 5.54 11.10
C ASP A 387 -20.36 6.49 10.17
N LYS A 388 -19.68 7.32 9.40
CA LYS A 388 -20.22 8.19 8.35
C LYS A 388 -19.59 7.84 6.99
N PRO A 389 -20.25 7.06 6.14
CA PRO A 389 -19.74 6.78 4.81
C PRO A 389 -19.73 8.05 3.95
N ARG A 390 -18.80 8.11 3.02
CA ARG A 390 -18.61 9.17 2.04
C ARG A 390 -19.83 9.35 1.16
N SER A 391 -20.17 10.62 0.82
CA SER A 391 -21.18 10.90 -0.19
C SER A 391 -20.62 10.74 -1.60
N TYR A 392 -21.38 10.04 -2.45
CA TYR A 392 -21.09 9.89 -3.88
C TYR A 392 -22.10 10.65 -4.76
N GLU A 393 -22.85 11.59 -4.21
CA GLU A 393 -23.88 12.34 -4.94
C GLU A 393 -23.31 13.01 -6.19
N ALA A 394 -22.14 13.63 -6.09
CA ALA A 394 -21.46 14.33 -7.19
C ALA A 394 -20.83 13.39 -8.24
N LEU A 395 -20.65 12.10 -7.95
CA LEU A 395 -20.15 11.13 -8.92
C LEU A 395 -21.23 10.83 -9.96
N LYS A 396 -20.92 11.08 -11.23
CA LYS A 396 -21.76 10.69 -12.35
C LYS A 396 -21.31 9.37 -12.94
N THR A 397 -22.23 8.44 -13.14
CA THR A 397 -21.97 7.12 -13.70
C THR A 397 -22.69 6.92 -15.03
N SER A 398 -22.17 6.05 -15.87
CA SER A 398 -22.75 5.63 -17.14
C SER A 398 -22.87 4.10 -17.18
N PRO A 399 -24.02 3.54 -17.52
CA PRO A 399 -24.16 2.09 -17.69
C PRO A 399 -23.58 1.57 -19.02
N SER A 400 -23.06 2.45 -19.88
CA SER A 400 -22.66 2.12 -21.27
C SER A 400 -21.21 2.42 -21.62
N SER A 401 -20.42 3.10 -20.75
CA SER A 401 -19.00 3.38 -21.01
C SER A 401 -18.17 3.12 -19.77
N HIS A 402 -17.32 2.11 -19.84
CA HIS A 402 -16.39 1.77 -18.76
C HIS A 402 -15.28 2.83 -18.64
N LEU A 403 -14.67 3.25 -19.75
CA LEU A 403 -13.61 4.26 -19.73
C LEU A 403 -14.10 5.61 -19.19
N ALA A 404 -15.33 6.03 -19.56
CA ALA A 404 -15.92 7.23 -19.01
C ALA A 404 -16.12 7.13 -17.48
N ASN A 405 -16.52 5.96 -16.99
CA ASN A 405 -16.66 5.71 -15.55
C ASN A 405 -15.31 5.75 -14.82
N VAL A 406 -14.26 5.19 -15.42
CA VAL A 406 -12.89 5.28 -14.87
C VAL A 406 -12.44 6.74 -14.76
N ALA A 407 -12.62 7.52 -15.83
CA ALA A 407 -12.28 8.94 -15.83
C ALA A 407 -13.12 9.75 -14.83
N ALA A 408 -14.44 9.50 -14.76
CA ALA A 408 -15.33 10.18 -13.84
C ALA A 408 -15.02 9.87 -12.37
N SER A 409 -14.69 8.62 -12.05
CA SER A 409 -14.30 8.21 -10.70
C SER A 409 -12.98 8.86 -10.29
N ALA A 410 -11.98 8.89 -11.17
CA ALA A 410 -10.71 9.56 -10.92
C ALA A 410 -10.90 11.07 -10.71
N ALA A 411 -11.73 11.73 -11.55
CA ALA A 411 -12.03 13.16 -11.42
C ALA A 411 -12.78 13.48 -10.11
N PHE A 412 -13.70 12.61 -9.71
CA PHE A 412 -14.42 12.74 -8.44
C PHE A 412 -13.46 12.67 -7.24
N GLU A 413 -12.57 11.67 -7.21
CA GLU A 413 -11.62 11.50 -6.11
C GLU A 413 -10.58 12.63 -6.08
N ASN A 414 -10.02 13.02 -7.23
CA ASN A 414 -9.06 14.12 -7.28
C ASN A 414 -9.69 15.44 -6.80
N LYS A 415 -10.92 15.76 -7.24
CA LYS A 415 -11.65 16.95 -6.78
C LYS A 415 -11.92 16.91 -5.29
N ARG A 416 -12.29 15.75 -4.76
CA ARG A 416 -12.52 15.54 -3.32
C ARG A 416 -11.23 15.74 -2.54
N ASP A 417 -10.14 15.14 -3.00
CA ASP A 417 -8.84 15.21 -2.35
C ASP A 417 -8.31 16.64 -2.33
N LEU A 418 -8.17 17.29 -3.48
CA LEU A 418 -7.71 18.67 -3.57
C LEU A 418 -8.64 19.66 -2.84
N GLY A 419 -9.93 19.35 -2.74
CA GLY A 419 -10.90 20.12 -1.98
C GLY A 419 -10.68 20.14 -0.46
N LYS A 420 -9.75 19.35 0.07
CA LYS A 420 -9.32 19.37 1.49
C LYS A 420 -8.27 20.45 1.76
N ILE A 421 -7.52 20.88 0.75
CA ILE A 421 -6.43 21.86 0.91
C ILE A 421 -6.96 23.15 1.56
N GLY A 422 -6.26 23.60 2.59
CA GLY A 422 -6.65 24.77 3.38
C GLY A 422 -7.70 24.49 4.47
N LYS A 423 -8.13 23.24 4.63
CA LYS A 423 -9.09 22.84 5.67
C LYS A 423 -8.40 22.05 6.78
N PRO A 424 -9.00 21.95 7.97
CA PRO A 424 -8.60 20.97 8.97
C PRO A 424 -8.75 19.54 8.42
N ARG A 425 -7.91 18.62 8.92
CA ARG A 425 -8.04 17.20 8.60
C ARG A 425 -9.39 16.63 9.10
N ASP A 426 -9.97 15.73 8.33
CA ASP A 426 -11.13 14.95 8.77
C ASP A 426 -10.66 13.69 9.51
N LYS A 427 -10.90 13.62 10.81
CA LYS A 427 -10.54 12.46 11.64
C LYS A 427 -11.40 11.21 11.35
N ASN A 428 -12.51 11.35 10.63
CA ASN A 428 -13.39 10.24 10.28
C ASN A 428 -13.02 9.59 8.92
N GLU A 429 -12.13 10.21 8.16
CA GLU A 429 -11.71 9.67 6.85
C GLU A 429 -10.94 8.37 7.00
N TRP A 430 -11.33 7.34 6.24
CA TRP A 430 -10.64 6.06 6.16
C TRP A 430 -9.78 6.01 4.91
N LEU A 431 -8.57 5.42 5.02
CA LEU A 431 -7.66 5.23 3.89
C LEU A 431 -7.90 3.89 3.16
N MET A 432 -8.67 2.99 3.79
CA MET A 432 -9.04 1.69 3.21
C MET A 432 -10.54 1.49 3.27
N THR A 433 -11.09 0.75 2.31
CA THR A 433 -12.50 0.37 2.29
C THR A 433 -12.79 -0.79 3.24
N ALA A 434 -14.03 -0.95 3.70
CA ALA A 434 -14.39 -2.00 4.65
C ALA A 434 -14.09 -3.43 4.18
N PRO A 435 -14.19 -3.82 2.88
CA PRO A 435 -13.82 -5.15 2.40
C PRO A 435 -12.32 -5.42 2.34
N THR A 436 -11.47 -4.41 2.51
CA THR A 436 -10.00 -4.54 2.39
C THR A 436 -9.45 -5.55 3.40
N VAL A 437 -8.61 -6.46 2.93
CA VAL A 437 -7.90 -7.43 3.77
C VAL A 437 -6.52 -6.88 4.10
N ASN A 438 -6.48 -5.88 4.94
CA ASN A 438 -5.27 -5.24 5.45
C ASN A 438 -5.59 -4.42 6.70
N ALA A 439 -4.56 -3.82 7.31
CA ALA A 439 -4.63 -2.84 8.38
C ALA A 439 -3.62 -1.73 8.10
N TYR A 440 -3.67 -0.62 8.84
CA TYR A 440 -2.66 0.43 8.77
C TYR A 440 -2.54 1.21 10.07
N TYR A 441 -1.35 1.76 10.30
CA TYR A 441 -1.11 2.90 11.17
C TYR A 441 -0.72 4.12 10.33
N GLU A 442 -1.34 5.28 10.59
CA GLU A 442 -1.03 6.53 9.89
C GLU A 442 -0.43 7.56 10.86
N PRO A 443 0.88 7.84 10.76
CA PRO A 443 1.59 8.67 11.73
C PRO A 443 1.10 10.12 11.79
N LEU A 444 0.69 10.71 10.66
CA LEU A 444 0.17 12.08 10.61
C LEU A 444 -1.21 12.21 11.30
N PHE A 445 -1.93 11.11 11.46
CA PHE A 445 -3.22 11.08 12.16
C PHE A 445 -3.12 10.48 13.56
N ASN A 446 -1.99 9.86 13.89
CA ASN A 446 -1.83 9.02 15.07
C ASN A 446 -3.01 8.07 15.23
N GLU A 447 -3.32 7.33 14.18
CA GLU A 447 -4.45 6.41 14.12
C GLU A 447 -4.07 5.06 13.52
N MET A 448 -4.80 4.04 13.92
CA MET A 448 -4.74 2.74 13.27
C MET A 448 -6.14 2.27 12.85
N ALA A 449 -6.21 1.51 11.76
CA ALA A 449 -7.46 1.03 11.21
C ALA A 449 -7.41 -0.46 10.85
N PHE A 450 -8.50 -1.16 11.17
CA PHE A 450 -8.71 -2.58 10.89
C PHE A 450 -10.05 -2.75 10.18
N PRO A 451 -10.07 -2.73 8.84
CA PRO A 451 -11.28 -2.96 8.06
C PRO A 451 -11.96 -4.30 8.39
N ALA A 452 -13.28 -4.39 8.23
CA ALA A 452 -14.04 -5.61 8.44
C ALA A 452 -13.52 -6.79 7.61
N GLY A 453 -12.92 -6.49 6.45
CA GLY A 453 -12.37 -7.47 5.52
C GLY A 453 -11.30 -8.37 6.12
N ILE A 454 -10.42 -7.86 7.00
CA ILE A 454 -9.38 -8.67 7.66
C ILE A 454 -9.90 -9.37 8.93
N LEU A 455 -10.97 -8.88 9.55
CA LEU A 455 -11.51 -9.40 10.81
C LEU A 455 -12.34 -10.68 10.60
N GLN A 456 -11.75 -11.66 9.90
CA GLN A 456 -12.35 -12.94 9.54
C GLN A 456 -11.34 -14.09 9.67
N PRO A 457 -11.80 -15.36 9.78
CA PRO A 457 -10.90 -16.51 9.78
C PRO A 457 -10.06 -16.60 8.50
N PRO A 458 -8.75 -16.93 8.60
CA PRO A 458 -8.03 -17.40 9.77
C PRO A 458 -7.39 -16.31 10.64
N MET A 459 -7.53 -15.01 10.27
CA MET A 459 -6.96 -13.90 11.07
C MET A 459 -7.70 -13.72 12.37
N PHE A 460 -9.04 -13.69 12.32
CA PHE A 460 -9.91 -13.49 13.47
C PHE A 460 -11.11 -14.42 13.40
N GLY A 461 -11.39 -15.12 14.50
CA GLY A 461 -12.57 -16.00 14.61
C GLY A 461 -13.27 -15.88 15.94
N ARG A 462 -14.59 -15.68 15.93
CA ARG A 462 -15.42 -15.55 17.14
C ARG A 462 -15.40 -16.81 18.01
N ASN A 463 -15.25 -17.98 17.37
CA ASN A 463 -15.26 -19.30 18.01
C ASN A 463 -13.86 -19.95 18.00
N VAL A 464 -12.82 -19.18 17.72
CA VAL A 464 -11.42 -19.62 17.76
C VAL A 464 -10.85 -19.35 19.16
N SER A 465 -9.90 -20.19 19.61
CA SER A 465 -9.29 -20.00 20.93
C SER A 465 -8.66 -18.61 21.04
N ARG A 466 -8.70 -18.05 22.25
CA ARG A 466 -8.11 -16.75 22.55
C ARG A 466 -6.63 -16.70 22.16
N ALA A 467 -5.88 -17.77 22.46
CA ALA A 467 -4.47 -17.88 22.08
C ALA A 467 -4.24 -17.71 20.57
N VAL A 468 -5.02 -18.39 19.73
CA VAL A 468 -4.92 -18.28 18.28
C VAL A 468 -5.31 -16.89 17.78
N ASN A 469 -6.37 -16.28 18.33
CA ASN A 469 -6.78 -14.91 17.95
C ASN A 469 -5.69 -13.88 18.32
N TYR A 470 -5.11 -13.96 19.51
CA TYR A 470 -4.00 -13.07 19.87
C TYR A 470 -2.74 -13.33 19.05
N GLY A 471 -2.45 -14.58 18.69
CA GLY A 471 -1.34 -14.92 17.81
C GLY A 471 -1.53 -14.41 16.39
N ALA A 472 -2.75 -14.46 15.85
CA ALA A 472 -3.04 -14.01 14.49
C ALA A 472 -3.37 -12.50 14.44
N ILE A 473 -4.63 -12.11 14.65
CA ILE A 473 -5.02 -10.70 14.53
C ILE A 473 -4.42 -9.84 15.65
N GLY A 474 -4.21 -10.37 16.85
CA GLY A 474 -3.57 -9.64 17.94
C GLY A 474 -2.14 -9.25 17.61
N MET A 475 -1.37 -10.13 16.95
CA MET A 475 -0.03 -9.78 16.43
C MET A 475 -0.11 -8.66 15.40
N VAL A 476 -1.09 -8.67 14.46
CA VAL A 476 -1.29 -7.58 13.51
C VAL A 476 -1.66 -6.27 14.23
N MET A 477 -2.54 -6.32 15.23
CA MET A 477 -2.89 -5.15 16.04
C MET A 477 -1.68 -4.57 16.79
N GLY A 478 -0.85 -5.44 17.36
CA GLY A 478 0.40 -5.02 17.99
C GLY A 478 1.42 -4.46 17.01
N HIS A 479 1.45 -4.98 15.78
CA HIS A 479 2.26 -4.47 14.67
C HIS A 479 1.85 -3.02 14.34
N GLU A 480 0.57 -2.74 14.17
CA GLU A 480 0.10 -1.36 13.90
C GLU A 480 0.39 -0.40 15.06
N VAL A 481 0.18 -0.82 16.32
CA VAL A 481 0.59 0.00 17.48
C VAL A 481 2.09 0.30 17.43
N THR A 482 2.91 -0.70 17.08
CA THR A 482 4.37 -0.55 17.06
C THR A 482 4.83 0.40 15.94
N HIS A 483 4.10 0.50 14.81
CA HIS A 483 4.37 1.51 13.79
C HIS A 483 4.33 2.95 14.32
N GLY A 484 3.56 3.22 15.36
CA GLY A 484 3.62 4.51 16.05
C GLY A 484 4.99 4.82 16.66
N PHE A 485 5.84 3.82 16.81
CA PHE A 485 7.11 3.87 17.55
C PHE A 485 8.28 3.19 16.78
N ASP A 486 8.12 2.87 15.51
CA ASP A 486 9.20 2.38 14.65
C ASP A 486 10.15 3.50 14.22
N ASP A 487 11.03 3.26 13.26
CA ASP A 487 12.03 4.23 12.79
C ASP A 487 11.40 5.48 12.14
N GLU A 488 10.22 5.36 11.53
CA GLU A 488 9.48 6.48 10.94
C GLU A 488 8.47 7.07 11.93
N GLY A 489 7.58 6.24 12.49
CA GLY A 489 6.49 6.69 13.35
C GLY A 489 6.93 7.39 14.61
N ARG A 490 8.07 6.99 15.21
CA ARG A 490 8.65 7.67 16.38
C ARG A 490 9.04 9.13 16.15
N GLN A 491 9.13 9.57 14.89
CA GLN A 491 9.46 10.95 14.54
C GLN A 491 8.23 11.89 14.61
N PHE A 492 7.03 11.32 14.73
CA PHE A 492 5.78 12.07 14.88
C PHE A 492 5.30 12.03 16.33
N ASP A 493 4.89 13.18 16.84
CA ASP A 493 4.37 13.32 18.21
C ASP A 493 2.91 12.80 18.34
N ALA A 494 2.32 12.96 19.52
CA ALA A 494 0.96 12.52 19.83
C ALA A 494 -0.14 13.19 18.98
N ASP A 495 0.13 14.36 18.41
CA ASP A 495 -0.77 15.10 17.52
C ASP A 495 -0.52 14.79 16.04
N GLY A 496 0.48 13.96 15.72
CA GLY A 496 0.89 13.60 14.36
C GLY A 496 1.86 14.60 13.73
N ASN A 497 2.49 15.48 14.51
CA ASN A 497 3.45 16.43 13.99
C ASN A 497 4.86 15.84 13.96
N LEU A 498 5.57 16.02 12.85
CA LEU A 498 6.99 15.70 12.72
C LEU A 498 7.81 16.57 13.67
N ARG A 499 8.32 15.99 14.74
CA ARG A 499 8.97 16.70 15.83
C ARG A 499 9.97 15.80 16.55
N ASP A 500 11.14 16.36 16.91
CA ASP A 500 12.12 15.68 17.78
C ASP A 500 11.64 15.74 19.24
N TRP A 501 10.97 14.67 19.71
CA TRP A 501 10.47 14.56 21.09
C TRP A 501 11.24 13.51 21.91
N TRP A 502 12.18 12.81 21.27
CA TRP A 502 13.10 11.86 21.90
C TRP A 502 14.36 12.59 22.34
N THR A 503 14.89 12.26 23.53
CA THR A 503 16.20 12.76 23.93
C THR A 503 17.30 12.16 23.04
N GLN A 504 18.44 12.87 22.95
CA GLN A 504 19.57 12.40 22.13
C GLN A 504 20.08 11.02 22.59
N THR A 505 20.10 10.76 23.90
CA THR A 505 20.53 9.48 24.48
C THR A 505 19.61 8.34 24.02
N VAL A 506 18.30 8.53 24.16
CA VAL A 506 17.30 7.54 23.77
C VAL A 506 17.31 7.32 22.25
N ASN A 507 17.48 8.40 21.46
CA ASN A 507 17.59 8.31 20.01
C ASN A 507 18.81 7.47 19.58
N THR A 508 19.97 7.70 20.23
CA THR A 508 21.20 6.93 19.94
C THR A 508 21.02 5.45 20.26
N GLU A 509 20.40 5.13 21.40
CA GLU A 509 20.18 3.73 21.80
C GLU A 509 19.13 3.04 20.89
N PHE A 510 18.06 3.74 20.50
CA PHE A 510 17.12 3.21 19.52
C PHE A 510 17.81 2.85 18.20
N ASN A 511 18.61 3.78 17.67
CA ASN A 511 19.32 3.56 16.40
C ASN A 511 20.29 2.38 16.48
N ARG A 512 20.98 2.20 17.62
CA ARG A 512 21.85 1.03 17.86
C ARG A 512 21.05 -0.28 17.83
N ARG A 513 19.86 -0.30 18.43
CA ARG A 513 18.95 -1.46 18.44
C ARG A 513 18.37 -1.73 17.06
N ALA A 514 17.92 -0.69 16.37
CA ALA A 514 17.43 -0.76 15.01
C ALA A 514 18.48 -1.30 14.04
N GLN A 515 19.75 -0.90 14.21
CA GLN A 515 20.86 -1.40 13.39
C GLN A 515 21.03 -2.93 13.50
N CYS A 516 20.81 -3.51 14.70
CA CYS A 516 20.80 -4.97 14.87
C CYS A 516 19.72 -5.64 13.97
N VAL A 517 18.53 -5.01 13.86
CA VAL A 517 17.45 -5.51 13.00
C VAL A 517 17.84 -5.39 11.52
N VAL A 518 18.42 -4.25 11.10
CA VAL A 518 18.93 -4.06 9.74
C VAL A 518 19.92 -5.17 9.36
N GLU A 519 20.89 -5.45 10.23
CA GLU A 519 21.90 -6.48 9.98
C GLU A 519 21.31 -7.89 9.92
N GLN A 520 20.37 -8.21 10.80
CA GLN A 520 19.67 -9.49 10.78
C GLN A 520 18.99 -9.72 9.44
N TYR A 521 18.16 -8.76 9.01
CA TYR A 521 17.35 -8.94 7.82
C TYR A 521 18.17 -8.81 6.52
N SER A 522 19.22 -8.00 6.49
CA SER A 522 20.16 -7.97 5.37
C SER A 522 20.91 -9.30 5.16
N GLY A 523 20.97 -10.14 6.20
CA GLY A 523 21.52 -11.50 6.11
C GLY A 523 20.57 -12.54 5.48
N PHE A 524 19.28 -12.25 5.35
CA PHE A 524 18.31 -13.18 4.76
C PHE A 524 18.35 -13.17 3.24
N LYS A 525 18.21 -14.37 2.64
CA LYS A 525 18.26 -14.59 1.19
C LYS A 525 16.93 -15.16 0.68
N PRO A 526 15.97 -14.31 0.32
CA PRO A 526 14.70 -14.78 -0.23
C PRO A 526 14.83 -15.40 -1.63
N LEU A 527 15.90 -15.08 -2.35
CA LEU A 527 16.27 -15.68 -3.64
C LEU A 527 17.74 -16.09 -3.61
N PRO A 528 18.16 -17.10 -4.40
CA PRO A 528 19.55 -17.56 -4.40
C PRO A 528 20.59 -16.47 -4.70
N ASP A 529 20.18 -15.45 -5.45
CA ASP A 529 21.02 -14.36 -5.97
C ASP A 529 20.68 -12.97 -5.39
N ALA A 530 19.79 -12.89 -4.38
CA ALA A 530 19.41 -11.61 -3.79
C ALA A 530 19.17 -11.71 -2.28
N ASN A 531 19.74 -10.78 -1.54
CA ASN A 531 19.48 -10.55 -0.12
C ASN A 531 18.31 -9.56 0.03
N LEU A 532 17.71 -9.52 1.22
CA LEU A 532 16.81 -8.44 1.60
C LEU A 532 17.61 -7.13 1.83
N ASP A 533 16.97 -6.01 1.57
CA ASP A 533 17.43 -4.72 2.07
C ASP A 533 16.85 -4.49 3.46
N GLY A 534 17.67 -4.71 4.49
CA GLY A 534 17.25 -4.54 5.89
C GLY A 534 16.93 -3.10 6.26
N LYS A 535 17.41 -2.11 5.49
CA LYS A 535 17.06 -0.69 5.69
C LYS A 535 15.67 -0.41 5.11
N LEU A 536 15.38 -0.92 3.92
CA LEU A 536 14.06 -0.79 3.30
C LEU A 536 12.98 -1.41 4.19
N THR A 537 13.28 -2.57 4.79
CA THR A 537 12.30 -3.36 5.57
C THR A 537 12.33 -3.06 7.08
N LEU A 538 13.09 -2.06 7.54
CA LEU A 538 13.36 -1.83 8.97
C LEU A 538 12.08 -1.61 9.79
N GLY A 539 11.22 -0.69 9.39
CA GLY A 539 10.00 -0.36 10.14
C GLY A 539 9.07 -1.54 10.29
N GLU A 540 8.84 -2.27 9.18
CA GLU A 540 8.03 -3.49 9.19
C GLU A 540 8.61 -4.57 10.11
N ASN A 541 9.93 -4.73 10.11
CA ASN A 541 10.58 -5.73 10.96
C ASN A 541 10.56 -5.33 12.44
N ILE A 542 10.66 -4.04 12.76
CA ILE A 542 10.47 -3.53 14.13
C ILE A 542 9.02 -3.74 14.57
N ALA A 543 8.05 -3.43 13.69
CA ALA A 543 6.63 -3.58 13.95
C ALA A 543 6.24 -5.05 14.17
N ASP A 544 6.79 -5.99 13.39
CA ASP A 544 6.59 -7.43 13.59
C ASP A 544 7.13 -7.92 14.95
N GLN A 545 8.33 -7.48 15.35
CA GLN A 545 8.91 -7.87 16.63
C GLN A 545 8.13 -7.31 17.82
N GLY A 546 7.78 -6.02 17.76
CA GLY A 546 6.99 -5.35 18.78
C GLY A 546 5.60 -5.97 18.88
N GLY A 547 4.94 -6.14 17.73
CA GLY A 547 3.61 -6.70 17.64
C GLY A 547 3.51 -8.10 18.22
N LEU A 548 4.46 -8.97 17.90
CA LEU A 548 4.54 -10.32 18.46
C LEU A 548 4.67 -10.31 20.00
N LYS A 549 5.59 -9.49 20.53
CA LYS A 549 5.81 -9.35 21.98
C LYS A 549 4.57 -8.81 22.68
N LEU A 550 4.00 -7.72 22.16
CA LEU A 550 2.81 -7.08 22.74
C LEU A 550 1.60 -8.01 22.73
N ALA A 551 1.38 -8.74 21.64
CA ALA A 551 0.30 -9.70 21.55
C ALA A 551 0.44 -10.84 22.56
N LEU A 552 1.66 -11.35 22.79
CA LEU A 552 1.90 -12.38 23.81
C LEU A 552 1.66 -11.85 25.23
N LEU A 553 2.12 -10.64 25.54
CA LEU A 553 1.90 -10.00 26.84
C LEU A 553 0.41 -9.74 27.09
N ALA A 554 -0.31 -9.22 26.10
CA ALA A 554 -1.74 -8.99 26.16
C ALA A 554 -2.52 -10.30 26.32
N TYR A 555 -2.15 -11.35 25.57
CA TYR A 555 -2.72 -12.69 25.73
C TYR A 555 -2.57 -13.21 27.16
N ARG A 556 -1.35 -13.16 27.70
CA ARG A 556 -1.08 -13.61 29.09
C ARG A 556 -1.89 -12.81 30.11
N ALA A 557 -2.00 -11.50 29.93
CA ALA A 557 -2.80 -10.64 30.80
C ALA A 557 -4.30 -11.00 30.74
N SER A 558 -4.83 -11.22 29.53
CA SER A 558 -6.23 -11.58 29.30
C SER A 558 -6.60 -12.99 29.81
N ASN A 559 -5.59 -13.85 29.97
CA ASN A 559 -5.79 -15.24 30.41
C ASN A 559 -5.68 -15.42 31.93
N LYS A 560 -5.30 -14.38 32.68
CA LYS A 560 -5.24 -14.44 34.16
C LYS A 560 -6.62 -14.72 34.74
N GLY A 561 -6.69 -15.75 35.59
CA GLY A 561 -7.95 -16.16 36.25
C GLY A 561 -8.93 -16.94 35.38
N GLN A 562 -8.59 -17.23 34.14
CA GLN A 562 -9.39 -18.09 33.28
C GLN A 562 -9.10 -19.56 33.56
N PRO A 563 -10.08 -20.45 33.41
CA PRO A 563 -9.84 -21.89 33.51
C PRO A 563 -8.83 -22.32 32.43
N PRO A 564 -7.95 -23.30 32.74
CA PRO A 564 -7.02 -23.81 31.75
C PRO A 564 -7.79 -24.38 30.55
N ALA A 565 -7.26 -24.14 29.34
CA ALA A 565 -7.84 -24.73 28.15
C ALA A 565 -7.86 -26.25 28.21
N PRO A 566 -8.83 -26.91 27.56
CA PRO A 566 -8.87 -28.38 27.50
C PRO A 566 -7.51 -28.92 27.01
N LYS A 567 -7.02 -29.99 27.65
CA LYS A 567 -5.75 -30.61 27.27
C LYS A 567 -5.79 -31.02 25.80
N GLY A 568 -5.04 -30.34 25.00
CA GLY A 568 -4.84 -30.63 23.58
C GLY A 568 -3.40 -31.10 23.29
N THR A 569 -3.08 -31.26 22.00
CA THR A 569 -1.73 -31.64 21.55
C THR A 569 -0.69 -30.54 21.83
N TYR A 570 -1.13 -29.29 21.89
CA TYR A 570 -0.30 -28.10 22.07
C TYR A 570 -0.76 -27.29 23.28
N SER A 571 0.19 -26.65 23.97
CA SER A 571 -0.13 -25.67 25.01
C SER A 571 -0.72 -24.39 24.38
N ASP A 572 -1.36 -23.58 25.22
CA ASP A 572 -1.94 -22.31 24.76
C ASP A 572 -0.91 -21.37 24.11
N GLU A 573 0.30 -21.27 24.70
CA GLU A 573 1.37 -20.47 24.09
C GLU A 573 1.88 -21.08 22.77
N GLN A 574 1.93 -22.41 22.65
CA GLN A 574 2.23 -23.04 21.37
C GLN A 574 1.13 -22.76 20.34
N LEU A 575 -0.15 -22.75 20.74
CA LEU A 575 -1.26 -22.38 19.89
C LEU A 575 -1.20 -20.91 19.47
N PHE A 576 -0.74 -20.00 20.35
CA PHE A 576 -0.48 -18.60 20.03
C PHE A 576 0.56 -18.48 18.90
N PHE A 577 1.72 -19.12 19.03
CA PHE A 577 2.76 -19.09 18.00
C PHE A 577 2.32 -19.78 16.69
N LEU A 578 1.55 -20.86 16.78
CA LEU A 578 0.96 -21.50 15.61
C LEU A 578 -0.06 -20.60 14.92
N GLY A 579 -0.90 -19.89 15.67
CA GLY A 579 -1.84 -18.91 15.13
C GLY A 579 -1.13 -17.82 14.34
N MET A 580 -0.08 -17.26 14.94
CA MET A 580 0.79 -16.27 14.27
C MET A 580 1.37 -16.82 12.97
N ALA A 581 2.11 -17.91 13.01
CA ALA A 581 2.79 -18.42 11.82
C ALA A 581 1.80 -18.85 10.72
N GLN A 582 0.67 -19.48 11.08
CA GLN A 582 -0.31 -19.94 10.10
C GLN A 582 -1.09 -18.82 9.43
N ALA A 583 -1.20 -17.64 10.04
CA ALA A 583 -1.73 -16.44 9.41
C ALA A 583 -0.84 -15.96 8.25
N TRP A 584 0.47 -16.19 8.35
CA TRP A 584 1.48 -15.79 7.37
C TRP A 584 1.84 -16.88 6.34
N CYS A 585 1.20 -18.07 6.33
CA CYS A 585 1.50 -19.08 5.32
C CYS A 585 1.29 -18.54 3.91
N GLU A 586 2.34 -18.61 3.06
CA GLU A 586 2.34 -18.00 1.74
C GLU A 586 3.19 -18.79 0.74
N LYS A 587 2.79 -18.74 -0.53
CA LYS A 587 3.60 -19.11 -1.70
C LYS A 587 3.67 -17.94 -2.66
N ARG A 588 4.85 -17.66 -3.21
CA ARG A 588 5.06 -16.60 -4.20
C ARG A 588 5.74 -17.18 -5.44
N ARG A 589 5.44 -16.58 -6.60
CA ARG A 589 6.21 -16.84 -7.82
C ARG A 589 7.58 -16.16 -7.71
N PRO A 590 8.65 -16.72 -8.29
CA PRO A 590 10.01 -16.15 -8.19
C PRO A 590 10.09 -14.71 -8.71
N GLU A 591 9.41 -14.41 -9.83
CA GLU A 591 9.36 -13.07 -10.43
C GLU A 591 8.71 -12.06 -9.47
N PHE A 592 7.60 -12.44 -8.83
CA PHE A 592 6.94 -11.61 -7.84
C PHE A 592 7.80 -11.38 -6.60
N SER A 593 8.48 -12.41 -6.11
CA SER A 593 9.45 -12.25 -5.02
C SER A 593 10.55 -11.26 -5.39
N ARG A 594 11.06 -11.32 -6.62
CA ARG A 594 12.09 -10.39 -7.11
C ARG A 594 11.59 -8.95 -7.22
N LEU A 595 10.35 -8.76 -7.69
CA LEU A 595 9.72 -7.44 -7.70
C LEU A 595 9.64 -6.87 -6.27
N LEU A 596 9.09 -7.65 -5.33
CA LEU A 596 8.86 -7.19 -3.96
C LEU A 596 10.15 -6.85 -3.21
N ILE A 597 11.24 -7.61 -3.37
CA ILE A 597 12.54 -7.29 -2.76
C ILE A 597 13.00 -5.87 -3.10
N ASN A 598 12.67 -5.37 -4.28
CA ASN A 598 13.09 -4.03 -4.72
C ASN A 598 12.11 -2.91 -4.32
N VAL A 599 10.83 -3.23 -4.09
CA VAL A 599 9.79 -2.19 -3.97
C VAL A 599 8.95 -2.24 -2.71
N ASP A 600 8.95 -3.36 -1.98
CA ASP A 600 8.09 -3.59 -0.83
C ASP A 600 8.87 -3.42 0.48
N PRO A 601 8.40 -2.59 1.44
CA PRO A 601 9.00 -2.50 2.77
C PRO A 601 8.80 -3.75 3.62
N HIS A 602 7.89 -4.67 3.23
CA HIS A 602 7.64 -5.90 3.97
C HIS A 602 8.62 -7.01 3.59
N SER A 603 9.18 -7.66 4.60
CA SER A 603 9.92 -8.89 4.42
C SER A 603 9.01 -10.03 3.94
N PRO A 604 9.51 -11.04 3.18
CA PRO A 604 8.74 -12.26 2.88
C PRO A 604 8.22 -12.95 4.15
N ALA A 605 7.07 -13.62 4.03
CA ALA A 605 6.34 -14.23 5.15
C ALA A 605 7.21 -15.15 6.03
N GLU A 606 8.12 -15.93 5.44
CA GLU A 606 9.07 -16.76 6.19
C GLU A 606 9.89 -15.93 7.19
N TYR A 607 10.36 -14.77 6.78
CA TYR A 607 11.19 -13.91 7.65
C TYR A 607 10.37 -13.04 8.60
N ARG A 608 9.10 -12.76 8.26
CA ARG A 608 8.13 -12.14 9.19
C ARG A 608 7.73 -13.09 10.32
N VAL A 609 7.91 -14.41 10.14
CA VAL A 609 7.69 -15.43 11.19
C VAL A 609 9.02 -15.75 11.89
N ASN A 610 9.99 -16.28 11.17
CA ASN A 610 11.23 -16.79 11.77
C ASN A 610 12.12 -15.67 12.34
N GLY A 611 12.11 -14.49 11.74
CA GLY A 611 12.87 -13.33 12.19
C GLY A 611 12.51 -12.89 13.61
N PRO A 612 11.26 -12.47 13.88
CA PRO A 612 10.83 -12.06 15.21
C PRO A 612 10.91 -13.17 16.24
N LEU A 613 10.50 -14.40 15.89
CA LEU A 613 10.54 -15.55 16.81
C LEU A 613 11.96 -15.88 17.28
N SER A 614 12.97 -15.72 16.40
CA SER A 614 14.37 -15.99 16.76
C SER A 614 14.95 -14.99 17.78
N ASN A 615 14.27 -13.87 17.98
CA ASN A 615 14.63 -12.82 18.95
C ASN A 615 13.80 -12.90 20.25
N LEU A 616 12.84 -13.83 20.36
CA LEU A 616 11.90 -13.92 21.48
C LEU A 616 12.22 -15.10 22.40
N PRO A 617 12.74 -14.88 23.63
CA PRO A 617 13.04 -15.98 24.59
C PRO A 617 11.81 -16.84 24.92
N ASP A 618 10.62 -16.24 24.96
CA ASP A 618 9.37 -16.94 25.25
C ASP A 618 9.06 -18.03 24.21
N PHE A 619 9.41 -17.82 22.95
CA PHE A 619 9.29 -18.84 21.90
C PHE A 619 10.17 -20.05 22.22
N ALA A 620 11.44 -19.80 22.58
CA ALA A 620 12.38 -20.86 22.96
C ALA A 620 11.86 -21.67 24.16
N ALA A 621 11.29 -20.99 25.15
CA ALA A 621 10.71 -21.64 26.33
C ALA A 621 9.46 -22.48 25.99
N ALA A 622 8.53 -21.94 25.20
CA ALA A 622 7.29 -22.63 24.82
C ALA A 622 7.56 -23.91 23.99
N TRP A 623 8.54 -23.88 23.12
CA TRP A 623 8.91 -25.00 22.26
C TRP A 623 10.07 -25.84 22.79
N LYS A 624 10.63 -25.48 23.96
CA LYS A 624 11.76 -26.17 24.62
C LYS A 624 12.99 -26.28 23.70
N CYS A 625 13.29 -25.21 22.98
CA CYS A 625 14.40 -25.16 22.06
C CYS A 625 15.73 -25.09 22.80
N ALA A 626 16.70 -25.89 22.39
CA ALA A 626 18.06 -25.82 22.91
C ALA A 626 18.71 -24.47 22.55
N PRO A 627 19.61 -23.92 23.37
CA PRO A 627 20.31 -22.65 23.07
C PRO A 627 21.09 -22.66 21.73
N THR A 628 21.40 -23.84 21.22
CA THR A 628 22.14 -24.05 19.94
C THR A 628 21.20 -24.27 18.76
N ALA A 629 19.88 -24.26 18.95
CA ALA A 629 18.91 -24.45 17.89
C ALA A 629 18.95 -23.32 16.87
N LYS A 630 18.65 -23.60 15.59
CA LYS A 630 18.73 -22.62 14.49
C LYS A 630 17.83 -21.42 14.68
N MET A 631 16.65 -21.63 15.30
CA MET A 631 15.71 -20.57 15.61
C MET A 631 16.12 -19.69 16.80
N ILE A 632 17.25 -19.97 17.47
CA ILE A 632 17.69 -19.21 18.62
C ILE A 632 18.94 -18.39 18.25
N ARG A 633 18.79 -17.08 18.20
CA ARG A 633 19.90 -16.16 17.93
C ARG A 633 20.72 -15.92 19.19
N LYS A 634 22.06 -15.96 19.07
CA LYS A 634 22.97 -15.60 20.16
C LYS A 634 22.85 -14.12 20.52
N ASN A 635 22.80 -13.27 19.51
CA ASN A 635 22.62 -11.82 19.64
C ASN A 635 21.18 -11.48 19.23
N GLN A 636 20.24 -11.52 20.17
CA GLN A 636 18.86 -11.18 19.93
C GLN A 636 18.70 -9.68 19.71
N CYS A 637 18.00 -9.31 18.63
CA CYS A 637 17.67 -7.92 18.34
C CYS A 637 16.36 -7.58 19.05
N GLN A 638 16.41 -6.64 19.98
CA GLN A 638 15.24 -6.19 20.76
C GLN A 638 15.18 -4.67 20.74
N VAL A 639 14.16 -4.12 20.11
CA VAL A 639 13.87 -2.68 20.12
C VAL A 639 12.89 -2.38 21.24
N TRP A 640 11.78 -3.09 21.26
CA TRP A 640 10.69 -2.94 22.24
C TRP A 640 10.62 -4.08 23.25
#